data_ed695c87c26e6c8899781401ad0bad28
#
_entry.id   ed695c87c26e6c8899781401ad0bad28
#
_cell.length_a   1.000
_cell.length_b   1.000
_cell.length_c   1.000
_cell.angle_alpha   90.00
_cell.angle_beta   90.00
_cell.angle_gamma   90.00
#
_symmetry.space_group_name_H-M   'P 1'
#
loop_
_entity.id
_entity.type
_entity.pdbx_description
1 polymer ?
#
loop_
_entity_poly.entity_id
_entity_poly.type
_entity_poly.pdbx_seq_one_letter_code
_entity_poly.pdbx_strand_id
1 'polypeptide(L)'
;MKEKLLILFGIVLLLLVILVLRITYINATSGSKYKKQVLSQAQQKYESQVLPAKRGDIYDKNGNILATSNKVYNVILDCKTVNSDEDYVEPTIRALNEVLGIDEETVRSLLADSRTSQSQYQVLTKQLSMDKKKEFEKYKAEDEDSGLTKAQAKERANIKGVWFEEDYLRSYPFNETACDTIGFALDRDVADIGLEGYYNSTLTGVDGRQYGYINDDSDVEQTIIAAVNGKSIQTSIDIGAQQIVEKYVNGFKEAMGAKNIGVIVENPSTGEIIAMDGGDRYDLNNPRDLSAVYTKDEIKAMNDVETVEALNGMWSNFCVTDAYEPGSVVKPIVMASALEKGAIQETDTFVCDGSQTFGDTMIKCAVYPSAHGTETLGEVIANSCNDAMMQIGAKMGATQFIKAQSLFNFGTRTGIDLPNEGAGIIHTKDSMGETELACSAFGQGFTCTMIQEINAMSSVINGGYYYQPHLVTKILDSNGSTVKTITPTLLKQTISSRISSDIRSYMALSVQQGTSRHSKVQGYSSGGKTGTAEKYPRGNGKYLVSFIGFAPVDDPAVVIYVVVDEPNVDDQANSTYPQYIAQGILSELLPYLNVTPDESEDGTVPETELWEGFKGHLKSVSGGALNSDGNLEDADGNLIDWDGNRIDENGYLLDANGDHILDDNGNYKMSTNLVSAAGSTDTDSSGDAVSNPDAPAPLEDDEAETTQDNNAESDGITNEEAGLE
;
A
#
# COMPACT_ATOMS: atom_id res chain seq x y z
N MET A 1 -22.98 40.89 47.81
CA MET A 1 -21.69 40.19 47.96
C MET A 1 -21.79 38.70 47.64
N LYS A 2 -22.76 37.97 48.20
CA LYS A 2 -22.95 36.53 47.99
C LYS A 2 -23.20 36.14 46.54
N GLU A 3 -24.00 36.88 45.76
CA GLU A 3 -24.29 36.58 44.38
C GLU A 3 -23.06 36.75 43.46
N LYS A 4 -22.26 37.80 43.70
CA LYS A 4 -20.99 38.01 42.94
C LYS A 4 -19.97 36.91 43.25
N LEU A 5 -19.95 36.36 44.46
CA LEU A 5 -19.11 35.23 44.87
C LEU A 5 -19.58 33.93 44.21
N LEU A 6 -20.86 33.71 44.05
CA LEU A 6 -21.47 32.54 43.40
C LEU A 6 -21.19 32.54 41.90
N ILE A 7 -21.26 33.72 41.27
CA ILE A 7 -20.87 33.90 39.83
C ILE A 7 -19.38 33.64 39.62
N LEU A 8 -18.53 34.18 40.51
CA LEU A 8 -17.08 33.94 40.44
C LEU A 8 -16.77 32.48 40.65
N PHE A 9 -17.40 31.79 41.58
CA PHE A 9 -17.25 30.35 41.80
C PHE A 9 -17.71 29.56 40.59
N GLY A 10 -18.85 29.92 39.98
CA GLY A 10 -19.33 29.30 38.74
C GLY A 10 -18.34 29.45 37.56
N ILE A 11 -17.72 30.63 37.43
CA ILE A 11 -16.70 30.86 36.39
C ILE A 11 -15.45 30.02 36.63
N VAL A 12 -14.98 29.91 37.88
CA VAL A 12 -13.81 29.11 38.23
C VAL A 12 -14.10 27.63 37.98
N LEU A 13 -15.29 27.13 38.34
CA LEU A 13 -15.71 25.77 38.12
C LEU A 13 -15.80 25.43 36.61
N LEU A 14 -16.35 26.35 35.81
CA LEU A 14 -16.39 26.24 34.35
C LEU A 14 -14.98 26.16 33.72
N LEU A 15 -14.07 27.02 34.19
CA LEU A 15 -12.67 27.01 33.73
C LEU A 15 -11.98 25.69 34.12
N LEU A 16 -12.27 25.14 35.28
CA LEU A 16 -11.74 23.87 35.75
C LEU A 16 -12.26 22.69 34.89
N VAL A 17 -13.53 22.71 34.51
CA VAL A 17 -14.14 21.72 33.61
C VAL A 17 -13.50 21.83 32.22
N ILE A 18 -13.33 23.02 31.68
CA ILE A 18 -12.64 23.26 30.40
C ILE A 18 -11.20 22.74 30.46
N LEU A 19 -10.49 22.97 31.55
CA LEU A 19 -9.12 22.49 31.75
C LEU A 19 -9.06 20.95 31.75
N VAL A 20 -9.98 20.29 32.50
CA VAL A 20 -10.06 18.82 32.53
C VAL A 20 -10.38 18.27 31.14
N LEU A 21 -11.34 18.83 30.43
CA LEU A 21 -11.67 18.45 29.07
C LEU A 21 -10.46 18.64 28.12
N ARG A 22 -9.72 19.74 28.28
CA ARG A 22 -8.51 20.01 27.50
C ARG A 22 -7.40 19.00 27.79
N ILE A 23 -7.17 18.69 29.07
CA ILE A 23 -6.17 17.66 29.47
C ILE A 23 -6.58 16.28 28.94
N THR A 24 -7.85 15.92 29.04
CA THR A 24 -8.37 14.65 28.52
C THR A 24 -8.22 14.56 27.00
N TYR A 25 -8.55 15.65 26.30
CA TYR A 25 -8.36 15.76 24.85
C TYR A 25 -6.88 15.62 24.46
N ILE A 26 -5.98 16.33 25.14
CA ILE A 26 -4.53 16.24 24.90
C ILE A 26 -4.02 14.83 25.19
N ASN A 27 -4.47 14.19 26.27
CA ASN A 27 -4.09 12.80 26.57
C ASN A 27 -4.60 11.81 25.51
N ALA A 28 -5.81 12.00 25.02
CA ALA A 28 -6.42 11.13 24.01
C ALA A 28 -5.78 11.31 22.61
N THR A 29 -5.40 12.54 22.23
CA THR A 29 -4.89 12.86 20.88
C THR A 29 -3.36 12.90 20.78
N SER A 30 -2.69 13.21 21.88
CA SER A 30 -1.25 13.46 21.90
C SER A 30 -0.51 12.75 23.03
N GLY A 31 -1.18 11.83 23.73
CA GLY A 31 -0.61 11.13 24.90
C GLY A 31 0.68 10.37 24.59
N SER A 32 0.79 9.77 23.39
CA SER A 32 2.00 9.10 22.92
C SER A 32 3.14 10.09 22.66
N LYS A 33 2.85 11.26 22.10
CA LYS A 33 3.84 12.31 21.83
C LYS A 33 4.41 12.90 23.13
N TYR A 34 3.57 13.12 24.13
CA TYR A 34 4.00 13.61 25.45
C TYR A 34 4.75 12.55 26.25
N LYS A 35 4.32 11.27 26.17
CA LYS A 35 5.11 10.15 26.74
C LYS A 35 6.53 10.11 26.13
N LYS A 36 6.64 10.25 24.81
CA LYS A 36 7.92 10.29 24.10
C LYS A 36 8.79 11.46 24.57
N GLN A 37 8.20 12.62 24.78
CA GLN A 37 8.91 13.83 25.23
C GLN A 37 9.34 13.72 26.71
N VAL A 38 8.52 13.17 27.59
CA VAL A 38 8.89 12.92 29.00
C VAL A 38 9.99 11.87 29.09
N LEU A 39 9.91 10.80 28.30
CA LEU A 39 10.97 9.79 28.20
C LEU A 39 12.28 10.38 27.71
N SER A 40 12.24 11.28 26.70
CA SER A 40 13.47 11.95 26.20
C SER A 40 14.09 12.89 27.23
N GLN A 41 13.30 13.57 28.06
CA GLN A 41 13.80 14.42 29.15
C GLN A 41 14.38 13.63 30.32
N ALA A 42 13.86 12.43 30.60
CA ALA A 42 14.43 11.52 31.58
C ALA A 42 15.77 10.93 31.10
N GLN A 43 16.00 10.86 29.78
CA GLN A 43 17.20 10.38 29.13
C GLN A 43 18.48 11.17 29.49
N GLN A 44 18.34 12.46 29.73
CA GLN A 44 19.46 13.34 30.00
C GLN A 44 20.09 13.17 31.41
N LYS A 45 19.46 12.34 32.23
CA LYS A 45 19.82 12.28 33.66
C LYS A 45 20.53 10.99 34.14
N TYR A 46 20.45 9.88 33.37
CA TYR A 46 20.99 8.57 33.73
C TYR A 46 21.50 7.85 32.49
N GLU A 47 22.56 7.07 32.61
CA GLU A 47 22.99 6.11 31.57
C GLU A 47 21.89 5.06 31.43
N SER A 48 21.05 5.20 30.42
CA SER A 48 19.95 4.29 30.17
C SER A 48 20.04 3.70 28.78
N GLN A 49 19.82 2.41 28.65
CA GLN A 49 19.70 1.72 27.37
C GLN A 49 18.26 1.89 26.86
N VAL A 50 18.12 2.28 25.59
CA VAL A 50 16.82 2.30 24.89
C VAL A 50 16.45 0.86 24.54
N LEU A 51 15.21 0.49 24.82
CA LEU A 51 14.59 -0.74 24.35
C LEU A 51 13.69 -0.38 23.17
N PRO A 52 14.10 -0.65 21.92
CA PRO A 52 13.37 -0.18 20.76
C PRO A 52 12.00 -0.87 20.64
N ALA A 53 10.98 -0.09 20.29
CA ALA A 53 9.67 -0.63 19.95
C ALA A 53 9.65 -1.14 18.50
N LYS A 54 9.01 -2.28 18.26
CA LYS A 54 8.74 -2.77 16.91
C LYS A 54 7.67 -1.85 16.26
N ARG A 55 7.92 -1.37 15.02
CA ARG A 55 6.92 -0.71 14.20
C ARG A 55 5.87 -1.74 13.75
N GLY A 56 4.59 -1.39 13.77
CA GLY A 56 3.49 -2.28 13.38
C GLY A 56 3.60 -2.74 11.94
N ASP A 57 3.07 -3.92 11.67
CA ASP A 57 3.09 -4.52 10.35
C ASP A 57 1.96 -3.95 9.47
N ILE A 58 2.12 -4.00 8.15
CA ILE A 58 1.08 -3.68 7.16
C ILE A 58 0.73 -4.98 6.46
N TYR A 59 -0.55 -5.33 6.46
CA TYR A 59 -1.08 -6.54 5.83
C TYR A 59 -1.98 -6.17 4.65
N ASP A 60 -2.00 -7.03 3.64
CA ASP A 60 -3.03 -7.01 2.61
C ASP A 60 -4.39 -7.48 3.16
N LYS A 61 -5.41 -7.57 2.31
CA LYS A 61 -6.74 -8.01 2.74
C LYS A 61 -6.77 -9.47 3.20
N ASN A 62 -5.86 -10.31 2.70
CA ASN A 62 -5.77 -11.74 2.96
C ASN A 62 -4.85 -12.07 4.15
N GLY A 63 -4.15 -11.06 4.71
CA GLY A 63 -3.22 -11.20 5.82
C GLY A 63 -1.77 -11.39 5.38
N ASN A 64 -1.45 -11.26 4.09
CA ASN A 64 -0.07 -11.27 3.61
C ASN A 64 0.67 -10.03 4.10
N ILE A 65 1.93 -10.18 4.46
CA ILE A 65 2.76 -9.11 5.01
C ILE A 65 3.26 -8.21 3.89
N LEU A 66 2.77 -6.97 3.82
CA LEU A 66 3.27 -5.95 2.88
C LEU A 66 4.46 -5.18 3.44
N ALA A 67 4.49 -4.98 4.77
CA ALA A 67 5.61 -4.36 5.47
C ALA A 67 5.72 -4.90 6.88
N THR A 68 6.95 -5.24 7.32
CA THR A 68 7.24 -5.73 8.67
C THR A 68 8.53 -5.11 9.20
N SER A 69 8.81 -5.33 10.48
CA SER A 69 10.05 -4.87 11.13
C SER A 69 10.81 -6.05 11.70
N ASN A 70 11.92 -6.39 11.07
CA ASN A 70 12.78 -7.48 11.45
C ASN A 70 13.74 -7.06 12.55
N LYS A 71 13.93 -7.93 13.56
CA LYS A 71 14.89 -7.66 14.64
C LYS A 71 16.31 -7.77 14.10
N VAL A 72 17.09 -6.73 14.32
CA VAL A 72 18.50 -6.62 13.95
C VAL A 72 19.32 -6.15 15.15
N TYR A 73 20.63 -6.10 15.02
CA TYR A 73 21.52 -5.71 16.10
C TYR A 73 22.55 -4.69 15.64
N ASN A 74 22.79 -3.69 16.47
CA ASN A 74 23.93 -2.80 16.33
C ASN A 74 25.11 -3.38 17.12
N VAL A 75 26.28 -3.48 16.50
CA VAL A 75 27.50 -3.97 17.15
C VAL A 75 28.19 -2.81 17.81
N ILE A 76 28.37 -2.90 19.14
CA ILE A 76 28.96 -1.86 19.95
C ILE A 76 30.33 -2.33 20.47
N LEU A 77 31.31 -1.43 20.37
CA LEU A 77 32.67 -1.61 20.91
C LEU A 77 32.89 -0.71 22.10
N ASP A 78 33.26 -1.30 23.22
CA ASP A 78 33.86 -0.62 24.39
C ASP A 78 35.37 -0.58 24.26
N CYS A 79 35.88 0.47 23.64
CA CYS A 79 37.29 0.66 23.43
C CYS A 79 38.09 0.70 24.76
N LYS A 80 37.47 1.26 25.82
CA LYS A 80 38.09 1.33 27.13
C LYS A 80 38.34 -0.06 27.73
N THR A 81 37.32 -0.95 27.64
CA THR A 81 37.47 -2.33 28.12
C THR A 81 38.49 -3.11 27.29
N VAL A 82 38.48 -2.98 25.95
CA VAL A 82 39.46 -3.63 25.07
C VAL A 82 40.88 -3.14 25.38
N ASN A 83 41.07 -1.85 25.58
CA ASN A 83 42.38 -1.25 25.90
C ASN A 83 42.84 -1.47 27.35
N SER A 84 42.00 -2.09 28.21
CA SER A 84 42.38 -2.31 29.62
C SER A 84 43.43 -3.41 29.80
N ASP A 85 43.58 -4.30 28.81
CA ASP A 85 44.58 -5.37 28.79
C ASP A 85 45.07 -5.60 27.35
N GLU A 86 46.38 -5.68 27.14
CA GLU A 86 46.98 -5.95 25.81
C GLU A 86 46.52 -7.32 25.24
N ASP A 87 46.26 -8.31 26.13
CA ASP A 87 45.76 -9.64 25.74
C ASP A 87 44.35 -9.60 25.12
N TYR A 88 43.56 -8.53 25.25
CA TYR A 88 42.21 -8.41 24.72
C TYR A 88 42.17 -7.85 23.29
N VAL A 89 43.17 -7.07 22.88
CA VAL A 89 43.14 -6.28 21.62
C VAL A 89 43.09 -7.19 20.41
N GLU A 90 44.08 -8.04 20.22
CA GLU A 90 44.17 -8.90 19.01
C GLU A 90 43.05 -9.93 18.91
N PRO A 91 42.66 -10.66 20.00
CA PRO A 91 41.52 -11.59 19.94
C PRO A 91 40.21 -10.90 19.57
N THR A 92 39.96 -9.70 20.09
CA THR A 92 38.71 -8.95 19.80
C THR A 92 38.69 -8.47 18.35
N ILE A 93 39.82 -7.91 17.85
CA ILE A 93 39.92 -7.46 16.44
C ILE A 93 39.67 -8.63 15.48
N ARG A 94 40.35 -9.76 15.73
CA ARG A 94 40.25 -10.95 14.89
C ARG A 94 38.82 -11.50 14.87
N ALA A 95 38.18 -11.60 16.04
CA ALA A 95 36.80 -12.08 16.12
C ALA A 95 35.80 -11.17 15.35
N LEU A 96 35.97 -9.86 15.45
CA LEU A 96 35.17 -8.88 14.73
C LEU A 96 35.35 -8.99 13.20
N ASN A 97 36.58 -9.23 12.75
CA ASN A 97 36.90 -9.38 11.34
C ASN A 97 36.44 -10.75 10.79
N GLU A 98 36.85 -11.87 11.40
CA GLU A 98 36.57 -13.23 10.90
C GLU A 98 35.09 -13.57 10.91
N VAL A 99 34.34 -13.17 11.95
CA VAL A 99 32.95 -13.55 12.12
C VAL A 99 31.98 -12.51 11.56
N LEU A 100 32.26 -11.23 11.83
CA LEU A 100 31.34 -10.14 11.47
C LEU A 100 31.77 -9.38 10.20
N GLY A 101 32.97 -9.67 9.66
CA GLY A 101 33.50 -9.00 8.47
C GLY A 101 33.84 -7.52 8.69
N ILE A 102 34.05 -7.10 9.96
CA ILE A 102 34.38 -5.72 10.26
C ILE A 102 35.87 -5.51 10.00
N ASP A 103 36.18 -4.44 9.26
CA ASP A 103 37.53 -4.12 8.86
C ASP A 103 38.48 -3.89 10.08
N GLU A 104 39.60 -4.60 10.11
CA GLU A 104 40.57 -4.53 11.21
C GLU A 104 41.15 -3.13 11.40
N GLU A 105 41.43 -2.40 10.29
CA GLU A 105 42.06 -1.07 10.37
C GLU A 105 41.08 -0.07 11.01
N THR A 106 39.80 -0.20 10.74
CA THR A 106 38.72 0.57 11.37
C THR A 106 38.71 0.35 12.88
N VAL A 107 38.75 -0.92 13.34
CA VAL A 107 38.74 -1.24 14.76
C VAL A 107 40.05 -0.73 15.45
N ARG A 108 41.21 -0.96 14.81
CA ARG A 108 42.51 -0.47 15.32
C ARG A 108 42.53 1.05 15.42
N SER A 109 42.00 1.75 14.44
CA SER A 109 41.91 3.22 14.47
C SER A 109 41.10 3.72 15.66
N LEU A 110 39.91 3.11 15.92
CA LEU A 110 39.08 3.46 17.08
C LEU A 110 39.75 3.20 18.42
N LEU A 111 40.49 2.10 18.54
CA LEU A 111 41.24 1.76 19.75
C LEU A 111 42.45 2.69 20.00
N ALA A 112 43.07 3.22 18.94
CA ALA A 112 44.27 4.06 19.02
C ALA A 112 43.96 5.57 19.13
N ASP A 113 42.83 6.05 18.58
CA ASP A 113 42.50 7.49 18.59
C ASP A 113 42.20 7.97 20.02
N SER A 114 42.86 9.03 20.44
CA SER A 114 42.73 9.62 21.77
C SER A 114 41.29 10.06 22.13
N ARG A 115 40.44 10.31 21.14
CA ARG A 115 39.05 10.69 21.32
C ARG A 115 38.14 9.49 21.58
N THR A 116 38.47 8.30 21.04
CA THR A 116 37.65 7.10 21.11
C THR A 116 38.21 5.99 21.98
N SER A 117 39.52 5.96 22.23
CA SER A 117 40.22 4.92 23.00
C SER A 117 39.72 4.72 24.45
N GLN A 118 39.11 5.75 25.04
CA GLN A 118 38.47 5.70 26.36
C GLN A 118 36.96 5.65 26.30
N SER A 119 36.38 5.60 25.09
CA SER A 119 34.92 5.46 24.90
C SER A 119 34.48 4.06 25.26
N GLN A 120 33.37 3.97 25.97
CA GLN A 120 32.68 2.70 26.25
C GLN A 120 31.59 2.40 25.22
N TYR A 121 31.35 3.33 24.26
CA TYR A 121 30.30 3.18 23.27
C TYR A 121 30.79 3.71 21.90
N GLN A 122 31.09 2.78 21.00
CA GLN A 122 31.37 3.05 19.60
C GLN A 122 30.57 2.07 18.74
N VAL A 123 29.73 2.59 17.86
CA VAL A 123 28.94 1.75 16.92
C VAL A 123 29.87 1.32 15.78
N LEU A 124 30.17 0.03 15.67
CA LEU A 124 31.00 -0.54 14.61
C LEU A 124 30.21 -0.79 13.34
N THR A 125 29.05 -1.41 13.48
CA THR A 125 28.12 -1.66 12.37
C THR A 125 26.69 -1.68 12.89
N LYS A 126 25.74 -1.37 12.01
CA LYS A 126 24.32 -1.41 12.30
C LYS A 126 23.65 -2.55 11.53
N GLN A 127 22.45 -2.92 11.96
CA GLN A 127 21.57 -3.84 11.24
C GLN A 127 22.16 -5.24 11.02
N LEU A 128 22.99 -5.72 11.93
CA LEU A 128 23.50 -7.08 11.90
C LEU A 128 22.36 -8.08 12.11
N SER A 129 22.31 -9.14 11.32
CA SER A 129 21.29 -10.18 11.45
C SER A 129 21.42 -10.97 12.76
N MET A 130 20.32 -11.58 13.21
CA MET A 130 20.29 -12.49 14.37
C MET A 130 21.28 -13.65 14.19
N ASP A 131 21.41 -14.18 12.98
CA ASP A 131 22.28 -15.33 12.71
C ASP A 131 23.74 -14.98 12.86
N LYS A 132 24.16 -13.83 12.35
CA LYS A 132 25.53 -13.33 12.55
C LYS A 132 25.85 -13.05 14.03
N LYS A 133 24.86 -12.54 14.78
CA LYS A 133 25.01 -12.39 16.23
C LYS A 133 25.21 -13.74 16.91
N LYS A 134 24.36 -14.75 16.58
CA LYS A 134 24.49 -16.09 17.14
C LYS A 134 25.84 -16.73 16.77
N GLU A 135 26.28 -16.55 15.53
CA GLU A 135 27.59 -17.02 15.06
C GLU A 135 28.74 -16.42 15.91
N PHE A 136 28.70 -15.11 16.18
CA PHE A 136 29.69 -14.44 17.01
C PHE A 136 29.62 -14.92 18.48
N GLU A 137 28.42 -15.06 19.05
CA GLU A 137 28.23 -15.55 20.42
C GLU A 137 28.73 -17.01 20.55
N LYS A 138 28.45 -17.88 19.58
CA LYS A 138 28.94 -19.25 19.49
C LYS A 138 30.49 -19.25 19.43
N TYR A 139 31.07 -18.47 18.50
CA TYR A 139 32.49 -18.34 18.33
C TYR A 139 33.20 -17.92 19.63
N LYS A 140 32.65 -16.94 20.34
CA LYS A 140 33.14 -16.44 21.62
C LYS A 140 33.02 -17.46 22.75
N ALA A 141 32.01 -18.34 22.72
CA ALA A 141 31.71 -19.33 23.74
C ALA A 141 32.51 -20.63 23.57
N GLU A 142 33.18 -20.86 22.43
CA GLU A 142 33.97 -22.05 22.16
C GLU A 142 35.15 -22.14 23.14
N ASP A 143 35.37 -23.32 23.68
CA ASP A 143 36.40 -23.64 24.69
C ASP A 143 37.14 -24.96 24.38
N GLU A 144 37.86 -25.49 25.35
CA GLU A 144 38.57 -26.78 25.20
C GLU A 144 37.63 -27.96 25.00
N ASP A 145 36.41 -27.91 25.55
CA ASP A 145 35.39 -28.96 25.40
C ASP A 145 34.80 -28.93 23.99
N SER A 146 34.87 -27.81 23.29
CA SER A 146 34.51 -27.64 21.87
C SER A 146 35.61 -28.13 20.91
N GLY A 147 36.69 -28.75 21.42
CA GLY A 147 37.80 -29.30 20.64
C GLY A 147 38.90 -28.31 20.29
N LEU A 148 38.89 -27.13 20.89
CA LEU A 148 39.96 -26.13 20.74
C LEU A 148 41.22 -26.49 21.55
N THR A 149 42.33 -26.06 21.05
CA THR A 149 43.57 -26.11 21.84
C THR A 149 43.49 -25.08 22.98
N LYS A 150 44.29 -25.30 24.08
CA LYS A 150 44.35 -24.35 25.21
C LYS A 150 44.69 -22.91 24.79
N ALA A 151 45.48 -22.74 23.76
CA ALA A 151 45.84 -21.42 23.24
C ALA A 151 44.62 -20.77 22.55
N GLN A 152 43.90 -21.51 21.75
CA GLN A 152 42.67 -21.02 21.08
C GLN A 152 41.56 -20.72 22.09
N ALA A 153 41.32 -21.63 23.06
CA ALA A 153 40.33 -21.38 24.12
C ALA A 153 40.67 -20.12 24.94
N LYS A 154 41.97 -19.90 25.27
CA LYS A 154 42.40 -18.63 25.90
C LYS A 154 42.11 -17.43 25.01
N GLU A 155 42.32 -17.53 23.72
CA GLU A 155 42.05 -16.47 22.75
C GLU A 155 40.56 -16.12 22.72
N ARG A 156 39.67 -17.11 22.67
CA ARG A 156 38.22 -16.90 22.74
C ARG A 156 37.79 -16.22 24.04
N ALA A 157 38.34 -16.67 25.17
CA ALA A 157 38.07 -16.08 26.48
C ALA A 157 38.52 -14.61 26.60
N ASN A 158 39.47 -14.17 25.78
CA ASN A 158 39.98 -12.81 25.73
C ASN A 158 39.22 -11.87 24.78
N ILE A 159 38.18 -12.33 24.09
CA ILE A 159 37.29 -11.46 23.32
C ILE A 159 36.45 -10.63 24.31
N LYS A 160 36.72 -9.34 24.42
CA LYS A 160 36.11 -8.42 25.40
C LYS A 160 35.60 -7.15 24.75
N GLY A 161 34.74 -6.42 25.44
CA GLY A 161 34.29 -5.10 25.03
C GLY A 161 33.37 -5.07 23.80
N VAL A 162 32.79 -6.20 23.42
CA VAL A 162 31.83 -6.28 22.31
C VAL A 162 30.47 -6.73 22.83
N TRP A 163 29.44 -5.97 22.55
CA TRP A 163 28.06 -6.34 22.82
C TRP A 163 27.11 -5.91 21.68
N PHE A 164 25.85 -6.34 21.74
CA PHE A 164 24.84 -6.13 20.70
C PHE A 164 23.66 -5.37 21.30
N GLU A 165 23.27 -4.28 20.65
CA GLU A 165 22.03 -3.56 20.95
C GLU A 165 20.95 -3.95 19.97
N GLU A 166 19.78 -4.29 20.48
CA GLU A 166 18.60 -4.62 19.65
C GLU A 166 18.13 -3.38 18.92
N ASP A 167 17.73 -3.58 17.67
CA ASP A 167 17.10 -2.58 16.81
C ASP A 167 16.13 -3.29 15.84
N TYR A 168 15.40 -2.53 15.05
CA TYR A 168 14.49 -3.05 14.05
C TYR A 168 14.76 -2.43 12.69
N LEU A 169 14.85 -3.28 11.66
CA LEU A 169 14.94 -2.88 10.27
C LEU A 169 13.59 -3.08 9.61
N ARG A 170 13.06 -2.02 8.98
CA ARG A 170 11.84 -2.12 8.18
C ARG A 170 12.13 -2.91 6.92
N SER A 171 11.24 -3.84 6.56
CA SER A 171 11.37 -4.73 5.42
C SER A 171 10.04 -4.79 4.67
N TYR A 172 10.14 -4.84 3.35
CA TYR A 172 9.02 -4.88 2.40
C TYR A 172 9.21 -6.11 1.51
N PRO A 173 8.55 -7.23 1.83
CA PRO A 173 8.80 -8.51 1.16
C PRO A 173 8.55 -8.50 -0.35
N PHE A 174 7.63 -7.63 -0.82
CA PHE A 174 7.29 -7.50 -2.23
C PHE A 174 8.09 -6.44 -2.99
N ASN A 175 9.09 -5.86 -2.37
CA ASN A 175 10.02 -4.88 -2.95
C ASN A 175 9.31 -3.69 -3.63
N GLU A 176 8.94 -3.83 -4.91
CA GLU A 176 8.39 -2.75 -5.75
C GLU A 176 6.85 -2.74 -5.79
N THR A 177 6.20 -3.84 -5.38
CA THR A 177 4.74 -3.99 -5.51
C THR A 177 4.00 -2.99 -4.62
N ALA A 178 3.06 -2.24 -5.21
CA ALA A 178 2.29 -1.18 -4.58
C ALA A 178 3.14 -0.12 -3.85
N CYS A 179 4.36 0.16 -4.34
CA CYS A 179 5.35 0.98 -3.65
C CYS A 179 4.87 2.40 -3.37
N ASP A 180 4.17 3.03 -4.30
CA ASP A 180 3.59 4.37 -4.18
C ASP A 180 2.39 4.44 -3.21
N THR A 181 1.72 3.31 -3.00
CA THR A 181 0.58 3.17 -2.09
C THR A 181 1.03 2.78 -0.68
N ILE A 182 1.91 1.79 -0.55
CA ILE A 182 2.46 1.37 0.75
C ILE A 182 3.36 2.47 1.32
N GLY A 183 4.24 3.02 0.48
CA GLY A 183 5.26 3.96 0.91
C GLY A 183 6.34 3.30 1.78
N PHE A 184 7.18 4.10 2.39
CA PHE A 184 8.30 3.58 3.18
C PHE A 184 8.56 4.43 4.43
N ALA A 185 9.21 3.81 5.42
CA ALA A 185 9.71 4.47 6.60
C ALA A 185 11.23 4.69 6.46
N LEU A 186 11.67 5.93 6.62
CA LEU A 186 13.09 6.30 6.61
C LEU A 186 13.80 5.89 7.89
N ASP A 187 13.08 5.86 8.99
CA ASP A 187 13.51 5.42 10.31
C ASP A 187 12.31 4.85 11.06
N ARG A 188 12.50 4.27 12.23
CA ARG A 188 11.42 3.64 13.04
C ARG A 188 10.20 4.55 13.26
N ASP A 189 10.40 5.86 13.31
CA ASP A 189 9.34 6.84 13.59
C ASP A 189 9.19 7.94 12.52
N VAL A 190 9.90 7.85 11.42
CA VAL A 190 9.87 8.85 10.34
C VAL A 190 9.38 8.21 9.05
N ALA A 191 8.15 8.54 8.69
CA ALA A 191 7.55 8.16 7.42
C ALA A 191 6.56 9.24 6.99
N ASP A 192 6.60 9.63 5.72
CA ASP A 192 5.76 10.68 5.15
C ASP A 192 5.09 10.25 3.82
N ILE A 193 5.43 9.07 3.30
CA ILE A 193 5.00 8.56 2.00
C ILE A 193 4.04 7.39 2.20
N GLY A 194 2.98 7.32 1.38
CA GLY A 194 2.02 6.22 1.34
C GLY A 194 1.30 5.95 2.67
N LEU A 195 0.87 4.72 2.85
CA LEU A 195 0.24 4.24 4.10
C LEU A 195 1.20 4.34 5.30
N GLU A 196 2.49 4.10 5.07
CA GLU A 196 3.52 4.28 6.11
C GLU A 196 3.49 5.70 6.67
N GLY A 197 3.34 6.72 5.80
CA GLY A 197 3.24 8.12 6.19
C GLY A 197 1.91 8.46 6.84
N TYR A 198 0.81 8.10 6.21
CA TYR A 198 -0.53 8.45 6.71
C TYR A 198 -0.81 7.82 8.09
N TYR A 199 -0.44 6.55 8.26
CA TYR A 199 -0.60 5.82 9.51
C TYR A 199 0.64 5.83 10.42
N ASN A 200 1.61 6.73 10.17
CA ASN A 200 2.85 6.78 10.93
C ASN A 200 2.62 6.78 12.45
N SER A 201 1.68 7.58 12.95
CA SER A 201 1.35 7.64 14.38
C SER A 201 0.73 6.35 14.95
N THR A 202 0.11 5.53 14.10
CA THR A 202 -0.48 4.23 14.47
C THR A 202 0.58 3.14 14.48
N LEU A 203 1.41 3.12 13.42
CA LEU A 203 2.46 2.12 13.21
C LEU A 203 3.65 2.30 14.14
N THR A 204 3.99 3.54 14.52
CA THR A 204 5.10 3.82 15.43
C THR A 204 4.76 3.42 16.84
N GLY A 205 5.62 2.60 17.47
CA GLY A 205 5.55 2.24 18.89
C GLY A 205 6.13 3.32 19.80
N VAL A 206 6.25 2.98 21.07
CA VAL A 206 6.90 3.80 22.09
C VAL A 206 8.06 3.00 22.68
N ASP A 207 9.27 3.50 22.50
CA ASP A 207 10.47 2.85 23.04
C ASP A 207 10.41 2.72 24.55
N GLY A 208 10.85 1.56 25.03
CA GLY A 208 11.08 1.30 26.43
C GLY A 208 12.49 1.76 26.87
N ARG A 209 12.79 1.55 28.12
CA ARG A 209 14.09 1.90 28.69
C ARG A 209 14.50 0.95 29.81
N GLN A 210 15.77 0.67 29.86
CA GLN A 210 16.39 -0.02 30.97
C GLN A 210 17.36 0.94 31.66
N TYR A 211 17.20 1.11 32.98
CA TYR A 211 18.08 1.90 33.82
C TYR A 211 18.80 0.97 34.78
N GLY A 212 20.08 1.19 34.97
CA GLY A 212 20.82 0.63 36.10
C GLY A 212 21.12 1.73 37.10
N TYR A 213 20.81 1.55 38.36
CA TYR A 213 21.31 2.41 39.46
C TYR A 213 21.85 1.56 40.61
N ILE A 214 22.81 2.12 41.31
CA ILE A 214 23.35 1.49 42.51
C ILE A 214 22.48 1.98 43.66
N ASN A 215 21.81 1.06 44.39
CA ASN A 215 21.04 1.39 45.58
C ASN A 215 21.97 1.68 46.79
N ASP A 216 21.38 2.08 47.94
CA ASP A 216 22.13 2.43 49.16
C ASP A 216 22.91 1.22 49.73
N ASP A 217 22.56 -0.01 49.35
CA ASP A 217 23.22 -1.24 49.75
C ASP A 217 24.35 -1.66 48.76
N SER A 218 24.64 -0.81 47.75
CA SER A 218 25.64 -1.06 46.69
C SER A 218 25.25 -2.18 45.70
N ASP A 219 23.98 -2.61 45.69
CA ASP A 219 23.49 -3.52 44.68
C ASP A 219 23.01 -2.75 43.45
N VAL A 220 23.20 -3.35 42.25
CA VAL A 220 22.73 -2.80 41.00
C VAL A 220 21.25 -3.18 40.83
N GLU A 221 20.37 -2.21 41.06
CA GLU A 221 18.97 -2.37 40.71
C GLU A 221 18.73 -1.95 39.27
N GLN A 222 18.01 -2.80 38.52
CA GLN A 222 17.57 -2.50 37.16
C GLN A 222 16.09 -2.19 37.13
N THR A 223 15.75 -1.02 36.61
CA THR A 223 14.35 -0.68 36.30
C THR A 223 14.13 -0.79 34.81
N ILE A 224 13.19 -1.63 34.37
CA ILE A 224 12.85 -1.84 32.98
C ILE A 224 11.46 -1.21 32.73
N ILE A 225 11.41 -0.24 31.84
CA ILE A 225 10.17 0.24 31.23
C ILE A 225 10.09 -0.45 29.89
N ALA A 226 9.14 -1.39 29.75
CA ALA A 226 8.97 -2.16 28.52
C ALA A 226 8.58 -1.25 27.36
N ALA A 227 9.09 -1.56 26.17
CA ALA A 227 8.63 -0.94 24.92
C ALA A 227 7.15 -1.28 24.67
N VAL A 228 6.45 -0.35 24.05
CA VAL A 228 5.07 -0.57 23.55
C VAL A 228 5.15 -0.58 22.02
N ASN A 229 4.98 -1.76 21.43
CA ASN A 229 5.01 -1.91 19.99
C ASN A 229 3.91 -1.11 19.31
N GLY A 230 4.15 -0.69 18.06
CA GLY A 230 3.17 -0.07 17.21
C GLY A 230 2.00 -1.01 16.91
N LYS A 231 0.89 -0.44 16.50
CA LYS A 231 -0.26 -1.20 16.01
C LYS A 231 -0.08 -1.49 14.54
N SER A 232 -0.54 -2.65 14.11
CA SER A 232 -0.54 -3.05 12.71
C SER A 232 -1.81 -2.58 12.01
N ILE A 233 -1.78 -2.51 10.68
CA ILE A 233 -2.94 -2.20 9.84
C ILE A 233 -3.17 -3.32 8.84
N GLN A 234 -4.45 -3.63 8.58
CA GLN A 234 -4.87 -4.49 7.48
C GLN A 234 -5.55 -3.63 6.43
N THR A 235 -5.12 -3.79 5.17
CA THR A 235 -5.60 -3.01 4.04
C THR A 235 -6.71 -3.73 3.28
N SER A 236 -7.32 -3.05 2.31
CA SER A 236 -8.19 -3.60 1.27
C SER A 236 -7.41 -4.04 0.03
N ILE A 237 -6.13 -3.67 -0.06
CA ILE A 237 -5.26 -4.10 -1.17
C ILE A 237 -5.21 -5.62 -1.18
N ASP A 238 -5.42 -6.18 -2.36
CA ASP A 238 -5.22 -7.59 -2.66
C ASP A 238 -3.93 -7.71 -3.46
N ILE A 239 -2.93 -8.38 -2.91
CA ILE A 239 -1.61 -8.43 -3.54
C ILE A 239 -1.64 -9.14 -4.90
N GLY A 240 -2.47 -10.17 -5.07
CA GLY A 240 -2.63 -10.84 -6.35
C GLY A 240 -3.33 -9.94 -7.38
N ALA A 241 -4.38 -9.20 -6.98
CA ALA A 241 -4.99 -8.19 -7.84
C ALA A 241 -4.01 -7.08 -8.22
N GLN A 242 -3.20 -6.64 -7.26
CA GLN A 242 -2.14 -5.64 -7.47
C GLN A 242 -1.12 -6.11 -8.52
N GLN A 243 -0.64 -7.35 -8.41
CA GLN A 243 0.30 -7.93 -9.36
C GLN A 243 -0.28 -8.08 -10.76
N ILE A 244 -1.58 -8.43 -10.87
CA ILE A 244 -2.28 -8.42 -12.17
C ILE A 244 -2.25 -7.01 -12.77
N VAL A 245 -2.58 -5.97 -12.00
CA VAL A 245 -2.54 -4.57 -12.46
C VAL A 245 -1.12 -4.22 -12.92
N GLU A 246 -0.13 -4.48 -12.10
CA GLU A 246 1.27 -4.15 -12.35
C GLU A 246 1.85 -4.85 -13.59
N LYS A 247 1.48 -6.10 -13.82
CA LYS A 247 1.85 -6.87 -15.00
C LYS A 247 1.47 -6.13 -16.29
N TYR A 248 0.25 -5.62 -16.38
CA TYR A 248 -0.25 -4.92 -17.57
C TYR A 248 0.32 -3.51 -17.69
N VAL A 249 0.50 -2.79 -16.60
CA VAL A 249 1.15 -1.47 -16.60
C VAL A 249 2.60 -1.60 -17.05
N ASN A 250 3.37 -2.55 -16.50
CA ASN A 250 4.76 -2.78 -16.88
C ASN A 250 4.88 -3.20 -18.34
N GLY A 251 4.02 -4.13 -18.79
CA GLY A 251 4.03 -4.56 -20.18
C GLY A 251 3.81 -3.39 -21.15
N PHE A 252 2.90 -2.47 -20.81
CA PHE A 252 2.69 -1.27 -21.61
C PHE A 252 3.90 -0.30 -21.54
N LYS A 253 4.46 -0.09 -20.35
CA LYS A 253 5.68 0.75 -20.18
C LYS A 253 6.85 0.20 -20.99
N GLU A 254 7.10 -1.11 -20.98
CA GLU A 254 8.16 -1.75 -21.76
C GLU A 254 7.89 -1.67 -23.27
N ALA A 255 6.65 -1.83 -23.71
CA ALA A 255 6.28 -1.83 -25.13
C ALA A 255 6.30 -0.44 -25.76
N MET A 256 5.77 0.55 -25.08
CA MET A 256 5.52 1.89 -25.61
C MET A 256 6.12 2.99 -24.73
N GLY A 257 5.91 2.89 -23.42
CA GLY A 257 6.20 3.94 -22.47
C GLY A 257 5.18 5.08 -22.51
N ALA A 258 5.19 5.87 -21.43
CA ALA A 258 4.39 7.08 -21.29
C ALA A 258 5.07 7.97 -20.25
N LYS A 259 4.63 9.22 -20.14
CA LYS A 259 5.09 10.11 -19.08
C LYS A 259 4.63 9.61 -17.71
N ASN A 260 3.31 9.29 -17.58
CA ASN A 260 2.73 8.63 -16.43
C ASN A 260 1.70 7.59 -16.88
N ILE A 261 1.55 6.54 -16.09
CA ILE A 261 0.45 5.58 -16.22
C ILE A 261 -0.13 5.40 -14.83
N GLY A 262 -1.46 5.49 -14.71
CA GLY A 262 -2.15 5.23 -13.46
C GLY A 262 -3.26 4.22 -13.65
N VAL A 263 -3.42 3.32 -12.67
CA VAL A 263 -4.54 2.38 -12.60
C VAL A 263 -5.08 2.37 -11.18
N ILE A 264 -6.40 2.47 -11.05
CA ILE A 264 -7.12 2.23 -9.79
C ILE A 264 -8.18 1.18 -10.04
N VAL A 265 -8.26 0.19 -9.15
CA VAL A 265 -9.37 -0.76 -9.06
C VAL A 265 -10.05 -0.58 -7.72
N GLU A 266 -11.35 -0.27 -7.73
CA GLU A 266 -12.16 0.05 -6.56
C GLU A 266 -13.38 -0.86 -6.49
N ASN A 267 -13.79 -1.23 -5.28
CA ASN A 267 -15.10 -1.82 -5.02
C ASN A 267 -16.14 -0.69 -4.93
N PRO A 268 -17.04 -0.53 -5.93
CA PRO A 268 -17.97 0.59 -5.96
C PRO A 268 -19.00 0.57 -4.83
N SER A 269 -19.22 -0.58 -4.19
CA SER A 269 -20.22 -0.75 -3.12
C SER A 269 -19.68 -0.39 -1.73
N THR A 270 -18.36 -0.23 -1.59
CA THR A 270 -17.71 0.06 -0.29
C THR A 270 -16.76 1.25 -0.33
N GLY A 271 -16.20 1.60 -1.52
CA GLY A 271 -15.12 2.58 -1.67
C GLY A 271 -13.74 2.02 -1.27
N GLU A 272 -13.64 0.70 -1.10
CA GLU A 272 -12.37 0.02 -0.83
C GLU A 272 -11.52 -0.04 -2.11
N ILE A 273 -10.27 0.36 -2.00
CA ILE A 273 -9.30 0.25 -3.09
C ILE A 273 -8.71 -1.17 -3.07
N ILE A 274 -8.94 -1.92 -4.15
CA ILE A 274 -8.48 -3.30 -4.31
C ILE A 274 -7.04 -3.35 -4.79
N ALA A 275 -6.70 -2.45 -5.75
CA ALA A 275 -5.37 -2.27 -6.29
C ALA A 275 -5.19 -0.83 -6.77
N MET A 276 -3.97 -0.29 -6.66
CA MET A 276 -3.61 1.04 -7.12
C MET A 276 -2.16 1.06 -7.59
N ASP A 277 -1.90 1.60 -8.77
CA ASP A 277 -0.57 1.71 -9.36
C ASP A 277 -0.40 3.10 -10.00
N GLY A 278 0.53 3.89 -9.50
CA GLY A 278 0.89 5.21 -10.02
C GLY A 278 1.88 5.16 -11.19
N GLY A 279 2.38 3.99 -11.54
CA GLY A 279 3.19 3.74 -12.75
C GLY A 279 4.70 3.83 -12.60
N ASP A 280 5.26 4.59 -11.69
CA ASP A 280 6.70 4.56 -11.39
C ASP A 280 6.99 3.67 -10.19
N ARG A 281 7.93 2.77 -10.35
CA ARG A 281 8.27 1.76 -9.34
C ARG A 281 9.67 1.91 -8.83
N TYR A 282 9.82 1.66 -7.54
CA TYR A 282 11.10 1.67 -6.84
C TYR A 282 11.07 0.63 -5.74
N ASP A 283 12.23 0.10 -5.40
CA ASP A 283 12.36 -0.85 -4.29
C ASP A 283 12.15 -0.13 -2.94
N LEU A 284 11.10 -0.53 -2.23
CA LEU A 284 10.77 0.00 -0.90
C LEU A 284 11.87 -0.25 0.14
N ASN A 285 12.72 -1.28 -0.07
CA ASN A 285 13.87 -1.56 0.78
C ASN A 285 15.07 -0.66 0.43
N ASN A 286 15.08 -0.03 -0.77
CA ASN A 286 16.10 0.93 -1.21
C ASN A 286 15.46 2.17 -1.89
N PRO A 287 14.58 2.91 -1.21
CA PRO A 287 13.71 3.90 -1.84
C PRO A 287 14.43 5.15 -2.38
N ARG A 288 15.74 5.27 -2.17
CA ARG A 288 16.55 6.38 -2.69
C ARG A 288 17.32 6.03 -3.96
N ASP A 289 17.16 4.82 -4.46
CA ASP A 289 17.80 4.40 -5.69
C ASP A 289 17.02 4.92 -6.90
N LEU A 290 17.56 5.93 -7.54
CA LEU A 290 16.97 6.55 -8.74
C LEU A 290 17.18 5.69 -10.00
N SER A 291 17.95 4.60 -9.94
CA SER A 291 18.26 3.77 -11.12
C SER A 291 17.05 3.04 -11.70
N ALA A 292 15.94 2.96 -10.94
CA ALA A 292 14.66 2.46 -11.43
C ALA A 292 14.03 3.36 -12.51
N VAL A 293 14.31 4.68 -12.47
CA VAL A 293 13.66 5.69 -13.33
C VAL A 293 14.67 6.41 -14.23
N TYR A 294 15.89 6.60 -13.77
CA TYR A 294 16.93 7.40 -14.44
C TYR A 294 18.16 6.57 -14.80
N THR A 295 18.81 6.91 -15.90
CA THR A 295 20.09 6.30 -16.28
C THR A 295 21.24 6.76 -15.36
N LYS A 296 22.31 5.99 -15.31
CA LYS A 296 23.50 6.34 -14.49
C LYS A 296 24.11 7.70 -14.88
N ASP A 297 24.04 8.07 -16.15
CA ASP A 297 24.58 9.35 -16.61
C ASP A 297 23.68 10.52 -16.20
N GLU A 298 22.37 10.37 -16.24
CA GLU A 298 21.41 11.35 -15.73
C GLU A 298 21.56 11.55 -14.23
N ILE A 299 21.61 10.46 -13.43
CA ILE A 299 21.80 10.52 -11.98
C ILE A 299 23.11 11.26 -11.64
N LYS A 300 24.19 10.96 -12.37
CA LYS A 300 25.49 11.60 -12.15
C LYS A 300 25.50 13.10 -12.50
N ALA A 301 24.65 13.51 -13.43
CA ALA A 301 24.53 14.91 -13.87
C ALA A 301 23.67 15.74 -12.92
N MET A 302 22.83 15.15 -12.11
CA MET A 302 21.94 15.83 -11.15
C MET A 302 22.75 16.53 -10.06
N ASN A 303 22.34 17.75 -9.73
CA ASN A 303 22.75 18.41 -8.50
C ASN A 303 21.83 18.03 -7.32
N ASP A 304 22.13 18.46 -6.11
CA ASP A 304 21.38 18.10 -4.89
C ASP A 304 19.87 18.48 -4.99
N VAL A 305 19.53 19.58 -5.64
CA VAL A 305 18.13 20.03 -5.79
C VAL A 305 17.41 19.13 -6.80
N GLU A 306 18.02 18.88 -7.95
CA GLU A 306 17.47 17.98 -8.98
C GLU A 306 17.32 16.55 -8.44
N THR A 307 18.26 16.07 -7.63
CA THR A 307 18.15 14.77 -6.96
C THR A 307 16.94 14.69 -6.03
N VAL A 308 16.70 15.74 -5.22
CA VAL A 308 15.53 15.80 -4.33
C VAL A 308 14.22 15.88 -5.13
N GLU A 309 14.20 16.66 -6.21
CA GLU A 309 13.04 16.76 -7.10
C GLU A 309 12.75 15.41 -7.78
N ALA A 310 13.78 14.72 -8.28
CA ALA A 310 13.66 13.39 -8.88
C ALA A 310 13.12 12.35 -7.89
N LEU A 311 13.65 12.32 -6.65
CA LEU A 311 13.16 11.44 -5.58
C LEU A 311 11.69 11.73 -5.25
N ASN A 312 11.32 12.99 -5.08
CA ASN A 312 9.93 13.37 -4.79
C ASN A 312 8.99 13.00 -5.95
N GLY A 313 9.44 13.13 -7.20
CA GLY A 313 8.70 12.69 -8.38
C GLY A 313 8.47 11.18 -8.37
N MET A 314 9.52 10.39 -8.13
CA MET A 314 9.46 8.93 -8.07
C MET A 314 8.57 8.41 -6.92
N TRP A 315 8.53 9.12 -5.78
CA TRP A 315 7.71 8.74 -4.63
C TRP A 315 6.26 9.23 -4.70
N SER A 316 5.92 10.04 -5.73
CA SER A 316 4.59 10.61 -5.87
C SER A 316 3.61 9.60 -6.42
N ASN A 317 2.45 9.43 -5.78
CA ASN A 317 1.37 8.60 -6.30
C ASN A 317 0.51 9.41 -7.28
N PHE A 318 0.72 9.22 -8.58
CA PHE A 318 -0.01 9.91 -9.64
C PHE A 318 -1.53 9.79 -9.51
N CYS A 319 -2.02 8.66 -9.03
CA CYS A 319 -3.45 8.40 -8.87
C CYS A 319 -4.14 9.35 -7.89
N VAL A 320 -3.38 9.90 -6.94
CA VAL A 320 -3.91 10.67 -5.80
C VAL A 320 -3.45 12.12 -5.83
N THR A 321 -2.21 12.38 -6.29
CA THR A 321 -1.60 13.71 -6.19
C THR A 321 -1.90 14.60 -7.39
N ASP A 322 -1.90 14.04 -8.61
CA ASP A 322 -1.90 14.78 -9.85
C ASP A 322 -3.31 15.07 -10.34
N ALA A 323 -3.59 16.34 -10.61
CA ALA A 323 -4.85 16.77 -11.14
C ALA A 323 -4.73 17.16 -12.62
N TYR A 324 -5.61 16.61 -13.44
CA TYR A 324 -5.64 16.81 -14.89
C TYR A 324 -7.07 17.00 -15.38
N GLU A 325 -7.23 17.43 -16.62
CA GLU A 325 -8.56 17.51 -17.26
C GLU A 325 -9.04 16.09 -17.60
N PRO A 326 -10.19 15.62 -17.04
CA PRO A 326 -10.62 14.22 -17.15
C PRO A 326 -11.03 13.82 -18.59
N GLY A 327 -11.40 14.79 -19.41
CA GLY A 327 -11.93 14.53 -20.73
C GLY A 327 -13.27 13.79 -20.68
N SER A 328 -13.53 12.98 -21.69
CA SER A 328 -14.85 12.39 -21.92
C SER A 328 -15.31 11.35 -20.88
N VAL A 329 -14.45 10.92 -19.95
CA VAL A 329 -14.86 9.99 -18.86
C VAL A 329 -15.87 10.63 -17.91
N VAL A 330 -15.90 11.97 -17.80
CA VAL A 330 -16.86 12.68 -16.96
C VAL A 330 -18.28 12.73 -17.55
N LYS A 331 -18.48 12.45 -18.85
CA LYS A 331 -19.78 12.59 -19.52
C LYS A 331 -20.92 11.80 -18.87
N PRO A 332 -20.74 10.54 -18.43
CA PRO A 332 -21.76 9.80 -17.71
C PRO A 332 -22.19 10.51 -16.42
N ILE A 333 -21.24 11.12 -15.69
CA ILE A 333 -21.50 11.87 -14.44
C ILE A 333 -22.33 13.13 -14.72
N VAL A 334 -21.98 13.87 -15.79
CA VAL A 334 -22.72 15.07 -16.23
C VAL A 334 -24.12 14.70 -16.68
N MET A 335 -24.27 13.63 -17.48
CA MET A 335 -25.56 13.14 -17.95
C MET A 335 -26.44 12.68 -16.79
N ALA A 336 -25.88 11.90 -15.85
CA ALA A 336 -26.58 11.47 -14.64
C ALA A 336 -27.09 12.67 -13.84
N SER A 337 -26.26 13.70 -13.69
CA SER A 337 -26.63 14.94 -13.00
C SER A 337 -27.75 15.69 -13.72
N ALA A 338 -27.71 15.76 -15.05
CA ALA A 338 -28.72 16.41 -15.84
C ALA A 338 -30.08 15.72 -15.74
N LEU A 339 -30.10 14.38 -15.78
CA LEU A 339 -31.26 13.55 -15.55
C LEU A 339 -31.82 13.72 -14.14
N GLU A 340 -30.98 13.64 -13.12
CA GLU A 340 -31.38 13.76 -11.71
C GLU A 340 -32.01 15.14 -11.39
N LYS A 341 -31.53 16.18 -12.04
CA LYS A 341 -32.07 17.54 -11.87
C LYS A 341 -33.25 17.84 -12.80
N GLY A 342 -33.64 16.89 -13.67
CA GLY A 342 -34.73 17.08 -14.64
C GLY A 342 -34.42 18.13 -15.73
N ALA A 343 -33.13 18.44 -15.95
CA ALA A 343 -32.71 19.31 -17.05
C ALA A 343 -32.90 18.63 -18.42
N ILE A 344 -32.82 17.30 -18.44
CA ILE A 344 -33.11 16.42 -19.56
C ILE A 344 -33.98 15.23 -19.12
N GLN A 345 -34.61 14.53 -20.06
CA GLN A 345 -35.38 13.33 -19.83
C GLN A 345 -34.83 12.16 -20.66
N GLU A 346 -35.07 10.92 -20.23
CA GLU A 346 -34.61 9.69 -20.91
C GLU A 346 -34.98 9.60 -22.38
N THR A 347 -36.13 10.20 -22.73
CA THR A 347 -36.67 10.24 -24.11
C THR A 347 -36.11 11.37 -24.96
N ASP A 348 -35.28 12.25 -24.38
CA ASP A 348 -34.69 13.35 -25.15
C ASP A 348 -33.71 12.82 -26.19
N THR A 349 -33.67 13.49 -27.31
CA THR A 349 -32.66 13.30 -28.35
C THR A 349 -31.91 14.60 -28.61
N PHE A 350 -30.66 14.49 -29.02
CA PHE A 350 -29.84 15.64 -29.35
C PHE A 350 -29.34 15.55 -30.79
N VAL A 351 -29.20 16.69 -31.42
CA VAL A 351 -28.70 16.74 -32.81
C VAL A 351 -27.26 17.22 -32.76
N CYS A 352 -26.33 16.37 -33.21
CA CYS A 352 -24.98 16.74 -33.43
C CYS A 352 -24.80 17.18 -34.88
N ASP A 353 -24.41 18.43 -35.09
CA ASP A 353 -24.04 18.98 -36.41
C ASP A 353 -22.53 19.16 -36.57
N GLY A 354 -21.75 18.66 -35.58
CA GLY A 354 -20.28 18.60 -35.58
C GLY A 354 -19.61 19.72 -34.81
N SER A 355 -20.28 20.80 -34.46
CA SER A 355 -19.69 21.90 -33.68
C SER A 355 -20.72 22.84 -33.08
N GLN A 356 -20.36 23.52 -32.00
CA GLN A 356 -21.13 24.63 -31.39
C GLN A 356 -20.28 25.89 -31.34
N THR A 357 -20.94 27.06 -31.47
CA THR A 357 -20.24 28.36 -31.39
C THR A 357 -20.69 29.15 -30.19
N PHE A 358 -19.73 29.59 -29.36
CA PHE A 358 -19.93 30.39 -28.17
C PHE A 358 -19.17 31.71 -28.34
N GLY A 359 -19.89 32.81 -28.55
CA GLY A 359 -19.28 34.07 -28.95
C GLY A 359 -18.47 33.90 -30.25
N ASP A 360 -17.16 34.18 -30.19
CA ASP A 360 -16.24 34.01 -31.32
C ASP A 360 -15.51 32.64 -31.33
N THR A 361 -15.81 31.75 -30.37
CA THR A 361 -15.14 30.47 -30.20
C THR A 361 -15.99 29.32 -30.75
N MET A 362 -15.46 28.60 -31.74
CA MET A 362 -16.08 27.37 -32.24
C MET A 362 -15.45 26.17 -31.53
N ILE A 363 -16.30 25.36 -30.85
CA ILE A 363 -15.91 24.12 -30.20
C ILE A 363 -16.41 22.95 -31.03
N LYS A 364 -15.49 22.03 -31.37
CA LYS A 364 -15.73 20.91 -32.30
C LYS A 364 -16.08 19.62 -31.60
N CYS A 365 -16.97 18.85 -32.17
CA CYS A 365 -17.14 17.44 -31.83
C CYS A 365 -15.94 16.64 -32.40
N ALA A 366 -15.65 15.48 -31.83
CA ALA A 366 -14.52 14.63 -32.24
C ALA A 366 -14.59 14.21 -33.71
N VAL A 367 -15.77 14.08 -34.27
CA VAL A 367 -16.02 13.66 -35.66
C VAL A 367 -15.98 14.80 -36.68
N TYR A 368 -15.80 16.06 -36.23
CA TYR A 368 -15.75 17.23 -37.14
C TYR A 368 -14.70 17.05 -38.27
N PRO A 369 -15.00 17.34 -39.53
CA PRO A 369 -16.18 18.06 -40.07
C PRO A 369 -17.42 17.21 -40.30
N SER A 370 -17.40 15.92 -40.00
CA SER A 370 -18.62 15.08 -39.99
C SER A 370 -19.49 15.37 -38.76
N ALA A 371 -20.66 14.74 -38.67
CA ALA A 371 -21.57 14.86 -37.56
C ALA A 371 -22.19 13.49 -37.21
N HIS A 372 -22.61 13.30 -35.95
CA HIS A 372 -23.32 12.07 -35.52
C HIS A 372 -24.81 12.08 -35.96
N GLY A 373 -25.36 13.26 -36.21
CA GLY A 373 -26.80 13.42 -36.48
C GLY A 373 -27.63 13.41 -35.21
N THR A 374 -28.84 12.84 -35.28
CA THR A 374 -29.74 12.74 -34.12
C THR A 374 -29.38 11.53 -33.28
N GLU A 375 -29.07 11.74 -32.00
CA GLU A 375 -28.64 10.74 -31.04
C GLU A 375 -29.58 10.68 -29.84
N THR A 376 -29.88 9.47 -29.37
CA THR A 376 -30.45 9.18 -28.04
C THR A 376 -29.35 9.39 -26.95
N LEU A 377 -29.74 9.44 -25.66
CA LEU A 377 -28.80 9.59 -24.58
C LEU A 377 -27.73 8.45 -24.52
N GLY A 378 -28.18 7.22 -24.82
CA GLY A 378 -27.24 6.08 -24.90
C GLY A 378 -26.24 6.24 -26.05
N GLU A 379 -26.68 6.69 -27.23
CA GLU A 379 -25.80 6.96 -28.37
C GLU A 379 -24.82 8.13 -28.10
N VAL A 380 -25.28 9.18 -27.40
CA VAL A 380 -24.39 10.29 -26.94
C VAL A 380 -23.24 9.78 -26.12
N ILE A 381 -23.46 8.85 -25.19
CA ILE A 381 -22.41 8.22 -24.39
C ILE A 381 -21.57 7.27 -25.24
N ALA A 382 -22.22 6.40 -26.04
CA ALA A 382 -21.55 5.39 -26.86
C ALA A 382 -20.60 6.02 -27.91
N ASN A 383 -21.05 7.09 -28.59
CA ASN A 383 -20.29 7.81 -29.60
C ASN A 383 -19.38 8.90 -29.00
N SER A 384 -19.48 9.14 -27.68
CA SER A 384 -18.72 10.20 -27.01
C SER A 384 -18.95 11.60 -27.60
N CYS A 385 -20.21 11.94 -27.94
CA CYS A 385 -20.55 13.16 -28.63
C CYS A 385 -20.32 14.42 -27.78
N ASN A 386 -19.38 15.29 -28.18
CA ASN A 386 -19.12 16.55 -27.45
C ASN A 386 -20.27 17.56 -27.68
N ASP A 387 -20.79 17.61 -28.91
CA ASP A 387 -21.83 18.54 -29.29
C ASP A 387 -23.11 18.34 -28.44
N ALA A 388 -23.60 17.11 -28.35
CA ALA A 388 -24.72 16.79 -27.49
C ALA A 388 -24.46 17.13 -26.01
N MET A 389 -23.26 16.87 -25.52
CA MET A 389 -22.89 17.20 -24.13
C MET A 389 -22.85 18.72 -23.86
N MET A 390 -22.42 19.54 -24.82
CA MET A 390 -22.51 21.01 -24.72
C MET A 390 -23.96 21.45 -24.62
N GLN A 391 -24.86 20.87 -25.41
CA GLN A 391 -26.30 21.15 -25.35
C GLN A 391 -26.89 20.72 -23.98
N ILE A 392 -26.50 19.57 -23.44
CA ILE A 392 -26.91 19.08 -22.12
C ILE A 392 -26.41 20.05 -21.03
N GLY A 393 -25.12 20.45 -21.09
CA GLY A 393 -24.55 21.45 -20.17
C GLY A 393 -25.31 22.77 -20.19
N ALA A 394 -25.63 23.27 -21.37
CA ALA A 394 -26.44 24.49 -21.56
C ALA A 394 -27.85 24.37 -20.94
N LYS A 395 -28.53 23.19 -21.11
CA LYS A 395 -29.81 22.91 -20.46
C LYS A 395 -29.73 22.89 -18.93
N MET A 396 -28.61 22.38 -18.36
CA MET A 396 -28.34 22.42 -16.91
C MET A 396 -28.11 23.85 -16.42
N GLY A 397 -27.36 24.64 -17.18
CA GLY A 397 -26.89 25.96 -16.80
C GLY A 397 -25.79 25.96 -15.72
N ALA A 398 -24.98 27.00 -15.70
CA ALA A 398 -23.77 27.12 -14.86
C ALA A 398 -24.00 26.81 -13.37
N THR A 399 -25.07 27.35 -12.78
CA THR A 399 -25.36 27.15 -11.35
C THR A 399 -25.61 25.70 -10.97
N GLN A 400 -26.36 24.95 -11.79
CA GLN A 400 -26.65 23.54 -11.50
C GLN A 400 -25.44 22.67 -11.81
N PHE A 401 -24.67 23.02 -12.85
CA PHE A 401 -23.46 22.31 -13.22
C PHE A 401 -22.40 22.38 -12.09
N ILE A 402 -22.12 23.56 -11.54
CA ILE A 402 -21.19 23.71 -10.41
C ILE A 402 -21.66 22.95 -9.17
N LYS A 403 -22.98 22.97 -8.89
CA LYS A 403 -23.54 22.15 -7.79
C LYS A 403 -23.37 20.66 -8.04
N ALA A 404 -23.50 20.21 -9.28
CA ALA A 404 -23.26 18.83 -9.65
C ALA A 404 -21.79 18.45 -9.45
N GLN A 405 -20.83 19.25 -9.91
CA GLN A 405 -19.41 19.02 -9.66
C GLN A 405 -19.11 18.92 -8.14
N SER A 406 -19.66 19.82 -7.35
CA SER A 406 -19.49 19.78 -5.88
C SER A 406 -20.19 18.57 -5.24
N LEU A 407 -21.31 18.10 -5.80
CA LEU A 407 -22.00 16.90 -5.32
C LEU A 407 -21.13 15.63 -5.51
N PHE A 408 -20.35 15.58 -6.58
CA PHE A 408 -19.42 14.48 -6.85
C PHE A 408 -18.00 14.75 -6.30
N ASN A 409 -17.83 15.72 -5.40
CA ASN A 409 -16.57 16.12 -4.74
C ASN A 409 -15.46 16.61 -5.69
N PHE A 410 -15.77 17.00 -6.93
CA PHE A 410 -14.78 17.71 -7.75
C PHE A 410 -14.41 19.04 -7.11
N GLY A 411 -13.12 19.36 -7.12
CA GLY A 411 -12.56 20.53 -6.44
C GLY A 411 -12.38 20.38 -4.93
N THR A 412 -12.62 19.19 -4.37
CA THR A 412 -12.45 18.87 -2.94
C THR A 412 -11.80 17.51 -2.77
N ARG A 413 -10.90 17.35 -1.81
CA ARG A 413 -10.29 16.06 -1.49
C ARG A 413 -11.34 15.02 -1.14
N THR A 414 -11.14 13.79 -1.57
CA THR A 414 -12.05 12.66 -1.26
C THR A 414 -11.91 12.21 0.18
N GLY A 415 -10.73 12.45 0.77
CA GLY A 415 -10.37 12.00 2.11
C GLY A 415 -9.89 10.56 2.14
N ILE A 416 -9.32 10.06 1.03
CA ILE A 416 -8.60 8.79 1.02
C ILE A 416 -7.48 8.82 2.06
N ASP A 417 -7.21 7.69 2.66
CA ASP A 417 -6.21 7.54 3.72
C ASP A 417 -4.76 7.42 3.18
N LEU A 418 -4.44 8.32 2.24
CA LEU A 418 -3.10 8.57 1.71
C LEU A 418 -2.71 10.04 1.87
N PRO A 419 -1.41 10.35 2.04
CA PRO A 419 -0.94 11.73 2.12
C PRO A 419 -0.96 12.43 0.76
N ASN A 420 -0.84 13.76 0.75
CA ASN A 420 -0.63 14.59 -0.43
C ASN A 420 -1.75 14.55 -1.49
N GLU A 421 -2.98 14.19 -1.09
CA GLU A 421 -4.13 14.18 -2.01
C GLU A 421 -4.36 15.56 -2.65
N GLY A 422 -4.42 15.57 -4.00
CA GLY A 422 -4.78 16.74 -4.80
C GLY A 422 -6.29 17.01 -4.73
N ALA A 423 -6.67 18.28 -4.88
CA ALA A 423 -8.09 18.68 -4.85
C ALA A 423 -8.69 18.92 -6.23
N GLY A 424 -7.83 19.13 -7.25
CA GLY A 424 -8.28 19.63 -8.54
C GLY A 424 -8.76 21.08 -8.48
N ILE A 425 -9.20 21.62 -9.61
CA ILE A 425 -9.69 22.99 -9.75
C ILE A 425 -10.99 22.96 -10.53
N ILE A 426 -12.05 23.55 -10.00
CA ILE A 426 -13.33 23.75 -10.67
C ILE A 426 -13.64 25.24 -10.79
N HIS A 427 -14.51 25.58 -11.76
CA HIS A 427 -14.98 26.95 -11.91
C HIS A 427 -15.89 27.38 -10.75
N THR A 428 -15.80 28.67 -10.41
CA THR A 428 -16.77 29.33 -9.54
C THR A 428 -17.93 29.87 -10.38
N LYS A 429 -18.99 30.35 -9.71
CA LYS A 429 -20.12 30.97 -10.40
C LYS A 429 -19.71 32.17 -11.25
N ASP A 430 -18.69 32.92 -10.79
CA ASP A 430 -18.22 34.13 -11.46
C ASP A 430 -17.28 33.84 -12.63
N SER A 431 -16.63 32.69 -12.64
CA SER A 431 -15.70 32.26 -13.70
C SER A 431 -16.33 31.27 -14.71
N MET A 432 -17.56 30.78 -14.46
CA MET A 432 -18.26 29.85 -15.35
C MET A 432 -19.09 30.62 -16.39
N GLY A 433 -18.48 31.01 -17.50
CA GLY A 433 -19.16 31.54 -18.68
C GLY A 433 -19.77 30.42 -19.55
N GLU A 434 -20.33 30.79 -20.70
CA GLU A 434 -20.95 29.84 -21.63
C GLU A 434 -19.92 28.88 -22.25
N THR A 435 -18.74 29.38 -22.59
CA THR A 435 -17.63 28.59 -23.15
C THR A 435 -17.07 27.61 -22.12
N GLU A 436 -16.84 28.07 -20.89
CA GLU A 436 -16.35 27.26 -19.78
C GLU A 436 -17.34 26.14 -19.43
N LEU A 437 -18.65 26.46 -19.40
CA LEU A 437 -19.71 25.48 -19.18
C LEU A 437 -19.74 24.43 -20.30
N ALA A 438 -19.65 24.87 -21.56
CA ALA A 438 -19.63 23.99 -22.71
C ALA A 438 -18.43 23.02 -22.67
N CYS A 439 -17.22 23.55 -22.40
CA CYS A 439 -16.01 22.74 -22.25
C CYS A 439 -16.09 21.79 -21.05
N SER A 440 -16.59 22.27 -19.90
CA SER A 440 -16.71 21.45 -18.69
C SER A 440 -17.71 20.30 -18.87
N ALA A 441 -18.74 20.46 -19.71
CA ALA A 441 -19.72 19.41 -19.95
C ALA A 441 -19.15 18.14 -20.62
N PHE A 442 -18.00 18.25 -21.31
CA PHE A 442 -17.31 17.10 -21.87
C PHE A 442 -15.90 16.86 -21.26
N GLY A 443 -15.60 17.52 -20.12
CA GLY A 443 -14.44 17.22 -19.29
C GLY A 443 -13.19 18.04 -19.56
N GLN A 444 -13.32 19.23 -20.13
CA GLN A 444 -12.23 20.19 -20.29
C GLN A 444 -12.51 21.48 -19.54
N GLY A 445 -11.46 22.25 -19.21
CA GLY A 445 -11.58 23.54 -18.48
C GLY A 445 -11.68 23.41 -16.96
N PHE A 446 -11.64 22.21 -16.40
CA PHE A 446 -11.46 21.94 -14.97
C PHE A 446 -10.55 20.74 -14.76
N THR A 447 -10.02 20.57 -13.56
CA THR A 447 -9.13 19.44 -13.26
C THR A 447 -9.63 18.64 -12.08
N CYS A 448 -9.36 17.32 -12.10
CA CYS A 448 -9.58 16.40 -11.00
C CYS A 448 -8.47 15.34 -10.95
N THR A 449 -8.32 14.66 -9.82
CA THR A 449 -7.42 13.52 -9.67
C THR A 449 -8.11 12.22 -10.12
N MET A 450 -7.31 11.16 -10.33
CA MET A 450 -7.88 9.84 -10.67
C MET A 450 -8.82 9.34 -9.57
N ILE A 451 -8.43 9.49 -8.30
CA ILE A 451 -9.27 9.04 -7.18
C ILE A 451 -10.61 9.81 -7.10
N GLN A 452 -10.65 11.10 -7.46
CA GLN A 452 -11.89 11.85 -7.54
C GLN A 452 -12.81 11.31 -8.64
N GLU A 453 -12.26 11.06 -9.83
CA GLU A 453 -13.03 10.60 -10.99
C GLU A 453 -13.60 9.19 -10.78
N ILE A 454 -12.78 8.23 -10.34
CA ILE A 454 -13.24 6.85 -10.11
C ILE A 454 -14.29 6.80 -9.01
N ASN A 455 -14.09 7.52 -7.90
CA ASN A 455 -15.03 7.52 -6.78
C ASN A 455 -16.36 8.21 -7.14
N ALA A 456 -16.32 9.26 -7.99
CA ALA A 456 -17.52 9.86 -8.57
C ALA A 456 -18.27 8.87 -9.47
N MET A 457 -17.54 8.15 -10.34
CA MET A 457 -18.10 7.12 -11.23
C MET A 457 -18.66 5.95 -10.43
N SER A 458 -17.98 5.48 -9.39
CA SER A 458 -18.48 4.44 -8.47
C SER A 458 -19.85 4.79 -7.94
N SER A 459 -20.07 6.05 -7.54
CA SER A 459 -21.38 6.48 -7.07
C SER A 459 -22.42 6.52 -8.18
N VAL A 460 -22.03 6.74 -9.43
CA VAL A 460 -22.97 6.72 -10.57
C VAL A 460 -23.45 5.32 -10.89
N ILE A 461 -22.59 4.31 -10.74
CA ILE A 461 -22.88 2.93 -11.15
C ILE A 461 -23.44 2.04 -10.03
N ASN A 462 -23.32 2.42 -8.75
CA ASN A 462 -23.70 1.61 -7.60
C ASN A 462 -25.09 1.94 -7.01
N GLY A 463 -25.93 2.71 -7.71
CA GLY A 463 -27.25 3.14 -7.21
C GLY A 463 -27.25 4.56 -6.64
N GLY A 464 -26.19 5.32 -6.80
CA GLY A 464 -26.07 6.71 -6.34
C GLY A 464 -25.34 6.89 -5.00
N TYR A 465 -24.77 5.86 -4.44
CA TYR A 465 -24.14 5.89 -3.11
C TYR A 465 -22.68 6.32 -3.20
N TYR A 466 -22.35 7.49 -2.66
CA TYR A 466 -20.98 8.01 -2.64
C TYR A 466 -20.29 7.63 -1.33
N TYR A 467 -19.43 6.63 -1.40
CA TYR A 467 -18.61 6.20 -0.26
C TYR A 467 -17.30 7.00 -0.19
N GLN A 468 -16.72 7.11 0.99
CA GLN A 468 -15.36 7.62 1.16
C GLN A 468 -14.37 6.54 0.73
N PRO A 469 -13.49 6.82 -0.25
CA PRO A 469 -12.49 5.84 -0.66
C PRO A 469 -11.49 5.61 0.48
N HIS A 470 -11.07 4.36 0.68
CA HIS A 470 -10.15 4.01 1.75
C HIS A 470 -9.37 2.72 1.45
N LEU A 471 -8.21 2.62 2.07
CA LEU A 471 -7.29 1.50 1.95
C LEU A 471 -7.25 0.64 3.21
N VAL A 472 -7.39 1.23 4.40
CA VAL A 472 -7.29 0.46 5.66
C VAL A 472 -8.65 0.03 6.14
N THR A 473 -8.80 -1.28 6.39
CA THR A 473 -10.03 -1.93 6.87
C THR A 473 -9.98 -2.26 8.35
N LYS A 474 -8.78 -2.54 8.90
CA LYS A 474 -8.61 -2.86 10.33
C LYS A 474 -7.33 -2.25 10.91
N ILE A 475 -7.40 -1.95 12.20
CA ILE A 475 -6.23 -1.67 13.03
C ILE A 475 -6.12 -2.80 14.05
N LEU A 476 -4.93 -3.43 14.12
CA LEU A 476 -4.63 -4.58 14.95
C LEU A 476 -3.66 -4.17 16.07
N ASP A 477 -3.74 -4.82 17.23
CA ASP A 477 -2.72 -4.68 18.26
C ASP A 477 -1.45 -5.50 17.92
N SER A 478 -0.46 -5.43 18.79
CA SER A 478 0.81 -6.17 18.63
C SER A 478 0.68 -7.70 18.71
N ASN A 479 -0.50 -8.23 19.07
CA ASN A 479 -0.81 -9.66 19.14
C ASN A 479 -1.71 -10.10 17.97
N GLY A 480 -1.99 -9.20 17.01
CA GLY A 480 -2.87 -9.46 15.87
C GLY A 480 -4.36 -9.33 16.17
N SER A 481 -4.76 -8.95 17.40
CA SER A 481 -6.17 -8.78 17.74
C SER A 481 -6.73 -7.47 17.18
N THR A 482 -7.94 -7.51 16.64
CA THR A 482 -8.59 -6.32 16.07
C THR A 482 -8.92 -5.29 17.14
N VAL A 483 -8.29 -4.12 17.07
CA VAL A 483 -8.57 -2.96 17.93
C VAL A 483 -9.69 -2.10 17.36
N LYS A 484 -9.71 -1.96 16.02
CA LYS A 484 -10.70 -1.15 15.32
C LYS A 484 -10.95 -1.73 13.94
N THR A 485 -12.21 -1.92 13.58
CA THR A 485 -12.65 -2.17 12.22
C THR A 485 -13.08 -0.83 11.62
N ILE A 486 -12.62 -0.55 10.39
CA ILE A 486 -13.03 0.61 9.60
C ILE A 486 -14.09 0.10 8.62
N THR A 487 -15.32 0.52 8.84
CA THR A 487 -16.44 0.15 7.96
C THR A 487 -16.59 1.18 6.85
N PRO A 488 -17.08 0.77 5.67
CA PRO A 488 -17.37 1.69 4.57
C PRO A 488 -18.22 2.88 5.03
N THR A 489 -17.76 4.09 4.71
CA THR A 489 -18.44 5.32 5.13
C THR A 489 -19.23 5.90 3.97
N LEU A 490 -20.55 5.73 4.01
CA LEU A 490 -21.46 6.38 3.07
C LEU A 490 -21.56 7.88 3.40
N LEU A 491 -21.07 8.73 2.52
CA LEU A 491 -21.09 10.19 2.71
C LEU A 491 -22.41 10.82 2.24
N LYS A 492 -22.96 10.36 1.12
CA LYS A 492 -24.16 10.94 0.50
C LYS A 492 -24.71 10.05 -0.59
N GLN A 493 -25.93 10.36 -1.04
CA GLN A 493 -26.50 9.86 -2.29
C GLN A 493 -26.40 10.96 -3.35
N THR A 494 -25.85 10.65 -4.52
CA THR A 494 -25.60 11.58 -5.62
C THR A 494 -26.74 11.63 -6.62
N ILE A 495 -27.27 10.44 -6.97
CA ILE A 495 -28.36 10.23 -7.93
C ILE A 495 -29.29 9.13 -7.44
N SER A 496 -30.45 8.98 -8.08
CA SER A 496 -31.37 7.89 -7.83
C SER A 496 -30.88 6.58 -8.46
N SER A 497 -31.25 5.43 -7.87
CA SER A 497 -30.87 4.11 -8.39
C SER A 497 -31.42 3.85 -9.80
N ARG A 498 -32.54 4.46 -10.17
CA ARG A 498 -33.09 4.39 -11.54
C ARG A 498 -32.11 5.01 -12.54
N ILE A 499 -31.69 6.24 -12.31
CA ILE A 499 -30.71 6.93 -13.17
C ILE A 499 -29.39 6.19 -13.22
N SER A 500 -28.94 5.64 -12.08
CA SER A 500 -27.77 4.77 -12.05
C SER A 500 -27.90 3.59 -13.02
N SER A 501 -29.05 2.92 -13.05
CA SER A 501 -29.32 1.81 -13.98
C SER A 501 -29.31 2.27 -15.44
N ASP A 502 -29.90 3.44 -15.73
CA ASP A 502 -29.91 4.00 -17.07
C ASP A 502 -28.50 4.28 -17.57
N ILE A 503 -27.66 4.93 -16.72
CA ILE A 503 -26.26 5.24 -17.07
C ILE A 503 -25.43 3.97 -17.26
N ARG A 504 -25.60 2.93 -16.41
CA ARG A 504 -24.93 1.65 -16.64
C ARG A 504 -25.26 1.07 -18.02
N SER A 505 -26.55 1.12 -18.40
CA SER A 505 -26.99 0.66 -19.72
C SER A 505 -26.36 1.46 -20.86
N TYR A 506 -26.25 2.79 -20.73
CA TYR A 506 -25.61 3.63 -21.75
C TYR A 506 -24.10 3.36 -21.85
N MET A 507 -23.44 3.10 -20.72
CA MET A 507 -22.03 2.72 -20.71
C MET A 507 -21.78 1.30 -21.25
N ALA A 508 -22.73 0.37 -21.04
CA ALA A 508 -22.70 -0.96 -21.67
C ALA A 508 -22.85 -0.85 -23.21
N LEU A 509 -23.73 0.03 -23.68
CA LEU A 509 -23.86 0.31 -25.11
C LEU A 509 -22.54 0.82 -25.72
N SER A 510 -21.78 1.63 -24.97
CA SER A 510 -20.46 2.11 -25.40
C SER A 510 -19.43 0.96 -25.60
N VAL A 511 -19.46 -0.07 -24.76
CA VAL A 511 -18.63 -1.27 -24.90
C VAL A 511 -19.12 -2.18 -26.03
N GLN A 512 -20.44 -2.31 -26.19
CA GLN A 512 -21.00 -3.20 -27.21
C GLN A 512 -20.78 -2.68 -28.65
N GLN A 513 -20.93 -1.40 -28.89
CA GLN A 513 -20.90 -0.83 -30.24
C GLN A 513 -20.31 0.59 -30.36
N GLY A 514 -19.86 1.17 -29.24
CA GLY A 514 -19.33 2.53 -29.20
C GLY A 514 -17.79 2.63 -29.18
N THR A 515 -17.31 3.74 -28.62
CA THR A 515 -15.88 4.06 -28.52
C THR A 515 -15.13 3.15 -27.55
N SER A 516 -15.82 2.44 -26.67
CA SER A 516 -15.23 1.59 -25.62
C SER A 516 -15.16 0.10 -26.01
N ARG A 517 -15.40 -0.26 -27.27
CA ARG A 517 -15.51 -1.67 -27.72
C ARG A 517 -14.25 -2.52 -27.49
N HIS A 518 -13.08 -1.90 -27.42
CA HIS A 518 -11.81 -2.60 -27.20
C HIS A 518 -11.57 -2.99 -25.75
N SER A 519 -12.45 -2.60 -24.84
CA SER A 519 -12.42 -3.00 -23.42
C SER A 519 -13.29 -4.18 -23.10
N LYS A 520 -13.97 -4.79 -24.10
CA LYS A 520 -14.87 -5.92 -23.87
C LYS A 520 -14.15 -7.10 -23.24
N VAL A 521 -14.70 -7.61 -22.14
CA VAL A 521 -14.19 -8.79 -21.42
C VAL A 521 -15.07 -9.98 -21.73
N GLN A 522 -14.43 -11.11 -22.08
CA GLN A 522 -15.18 -12.32 -22.42
C GLN A 522 -15.87 -12.92 -21.19
N GLY A 523 -17.11 -13.38 -21.39
CA GLY A 523 -17.90 -14.03 -20.33
C GLY A 523 -18.50 -13.04 -19.32
N TYR A 524 -18.20 -11.74 -19.44
CA TYR A 524 -18.70 -10.73 -18.51
C TYR A 524 -19.36 -9.57 -19.25
N SER A 525 -20.54 -9.17 -18.77
CA SER A 525 -21.11 -7.90 -19.15
C SER A 525 -20.29 -6.76 -18.58
N SER A 526 -19.99 -5.75 -19.37
CA SER A 526 -19.20 -4.61 -18.93
C SER A 526 -19.71 -3.29 -19.49
N GLY A 527 -19.53 -2.24 -18.73
CA GLY A 527 -19.81 -0.87 -19.14
C GLY A 527 -18.54 -0.04 -19.08
N GLY A 528 -18.40 0.94 -19.98
CA GLY A 528 -17.19 1.75 -19.98
C GLY A 528 -17.30 3.05 -20.76
N LYS A 529 -16.33 3.93 -20.52
CA LYS A 529 -16.19 5.21 -21.21
C LYS A 529 -14.72 5.55 -21.43
N THR A 530 -14.40 5.90 -22.68
CA THR A 530 -13.08 6.42 -23.06
C THR A 530 -12.97 7.91 -22.77
N GLY A 531 -11.76 8.35 -22.40
CA GLY A 531 -11.36 9.73 -22.29
C GLY A 531 -10.22 10.09 -23.23
N THR A 532 -10.24 11.31 -23.71
CA THR A 532 -9.14 11.93 -24.44
C THR A 532 -9.14 13.40 -24.08
N ALA A 533 -8.04 13.88 -23.50
CA ALA A 533 -7.87 15.28 -23.13
C ALA A 533 -6.56 15.81 -23.77
N GLU A 534 -6.69 16.81 -24.62
CA GLU A 534 -5.53 17.52 -25.15
C GLU A 534 -4.94 18.37 -24.02
N LYS A 535 -3.63 18.29 -23.80
CA LYS A 535 -2.94 19.04 -22.74
C LYS A 535 -2.73 20.50 -23.13
N TYR A 536 -2.68 21.34 -22.11
CA TYR A 536 -2.40 22.77 -22.32
C TYR A 536 -0.90 23.03 -22.49
N PRO A 537 -0.45 23.96 -23.37
CA PRO A 537 -1.26 24.73 -24.32
C PRO A 537 -1.78 23.88 -25.48
N ARG A 538 -3.04 24.11 -25.90
CA ARG A 538 -3.68 23.35 -26.99
C ARG A 538 -2.88 23.46 -28.28
N GLY A 539 -2.90 22.41 -29.11
CA GLY A 539 -2.16 22.32 -30.36
C GLY A 539 -0.70 21.91 -30.21
N ASN A 540 -0.28 21.46 -29.01
CA ASN A 540 1.08 20.96 -28.77
C ASN A 540 1.26 19.46 -29.11
N GLY A 541 0.19 18.78 -29.53
CA GLY A 541 0.20 17.34 -29.84
C GLY A 541 0.30 16.42 -28.64
N LYS A 542 0.19 16.93 -27.41
CA LYS A 542 0.25 16.15 -26.17
C LYS A 542 -1.13 15.85 -25.64
N TYR A 543 -1.36 14.59 -25.34
CA TYR A 543 -2.64 14.08 -24.88
C TYR A 543 -2.50 13.22 -23.63
N LEU A 544 -3.57 13.25 -22.83
CA LEU A 544 -3.86 12.25 -21.82
C LEU A 544 -5.04 11.42 -22.32
N VAL A 545 -4.85 10.12 -22.42
CA VAL A 545 -5.91 9.18 -22.79
C VAL A 545 -6.28 8.29 -21.62
N SER A 546 -7.57 7.96 -21.49
CA SER A 546 -8.06 7.22 -20.34
C SER A 546 -9.23 6.32 -20.68
N PHE A 547 -9.49 5.37 -19.80
CA PHE A 547 -10.65 4.50 -19.83
C PHE A 547 -11.13 4.24 -18.40
N ILE A 548 -12.43 4.46 -18.16
CA ILE A 548 -13.10 4.06 -16.94
C ILE A 548 -14.16 3.01 -17.29
N GLY A 549 -14.15 1.88 -16.58
CA GLY A 549 -15.04 0.77 -16.83
C GLY A 549 -15.42 0.02 -15.57
N PHE A 550 -16.42 -0.83 -15.68
CA PHE A 550 -16.92 -1.67 -14.59
C PHE A 550 -17.51 -2.98 -15.12
N ALA A 551 -17.53 -3.98 -14.27
CA ALA A 551 -18.14 -5.28 -14.56
C ALA A 551 -18.61 -5.95 -13.25
N PRO A 552 -19.68 -6.79 -13.28
CA PRO A 552 -20.74 -6.88 -14.31
C PRO A 552 -21.59 -5.62 -14.42
N VAL A 553 -22.46 -5.53 -15.45
CA VAL A 553 -23.32 -4.33 -15.68
C VAL A 553 -24.40 -4.19 -14.63
N ASP A 554 -25.10 -5.28 -14.29
CA ASP A 554 -26.27 -5.22 -13.40
C ASP A 554 -25.87 -5.02 -11.93
N ASP A 555 -24.80 -5.68 -11.48
CA ASP A 555 -24.26 -5.60 -10.12
C ASP A 555 -22.75 -5.44 -10.18
N PRO A 556 -22.23 -4.21 -10.34
CA PRO A 556 -20.81 -3.96 -10.50
C PRO A 556 -19.98 -4.42 -9.30
N ALA A 557 -19.15 -5.45 -9.50
CA ALA A 557 -18.24 -5.97 -8.50
C ALA A 557 -16.98 -5.09 -8.38
N VAL A 558 -16.52 -4.55 -9.52
CA VAL A 558 -15.35 -3.68 -9.61
C VAL A 558 -15.60 -2.53 -10.56
N VAL A 559 -14.96 -1.40 -10.28
CA VAL A 559 -14.73 -0.31 -11.22
C VAL A 559 -13.21 -0.15 -11.40
N ILE A 560 -12.79 0.04 -12.64
CA ILE A 560 -11.39 0.25 -13.01
C ILE A 560 -11.25 1.58 -13.72
N TYR A 561 -10.19 2.33 -13.39
CA TYR A 561 -9.82 3.54 -14.09
C TYR A 561 -8.37 3.48 -14.52
N VAL A 562 -8.12 3.57 -15.81
CA VAL A 562 -6.79 3.55 -16.43
C VAL A 562 -6.53 4.88 -17.11
N VAL A 563 -5.40 5.48 -16.81
CA VAL A 563 -4.92 6.73 -17.41
C VAL A 563 -3.53 6.51 -17.97
N VAL A 564 -3.32 6.95 -19.22
CA VAL A 564 -2.01 7.00 -19.88
C VAL A 564 -1.75 8.46 -20.28
N ASP A 565 -0.79 9.09 -19.61
CA ASP A 565 -0.43 10.49 -19.80
C ASP A 565 0.78 10.58 -20.75
N GLU A 566 0.61 11.29 -21.85
CA GLU A 566 1.62 11.48 -22.90
C GLU A 566 2.28 10.15 -23.33
N PRO A 567 1.53 9.17 -23.91
CA PRO A 567 2.14 7.93 -24.40
C PRO A 567 3.23 8.24 -25.45
N ASN A 568 4.33 7.48 -25.43
CA ASN A 568 5.49 7.69 -26.33
C ASN A 568 5.23 7.14 -27.73
N VAL A 569 4.19 7.67 -28.37
CA VAL A 569 3.74 7.29 -29.72
C VAL A 569 3.35 8.52 -30.53
N ASP A 570 3.31 8.38 -31.87
CA ASP A 570 2.91 9.47 -32.76
C ASP A 570 1.44 9.87 -32.60
N ASP A 571 0.53 8.89 -32.42
CA ASP A 571 -0.90 9.12 -32.16
C ASP A 571 -1.20 9.05 -30.65
N GLN A 572 -0.85 10.09 -29.93
CA GLN A 572 -1.12 10.18 -28.48
C GLN A 572 -2.61 10.26 -28.15
N ALA A 573 -3.47 10.67 -29.08
CA ALA A 573 -4.89 10.83 -28.86
C ALA A 573 -5.67 9.49 -28.87
N ASN A 574 -5.03 8.38 -29.16
CA ASN A 574 -5.64 7.08 -29.33
C ASN A 574 -6.04 6.45 -27.98
N SER A 575 -7.34 6.51 -27.67
CA SER A 575 -7.91 5.95 -26.43
C SER A 575 -8.04 4.43 -26.39
N THR A 576 -7.50 3.69 -27.38
CA THR A 576 -7.50 2.22 -27.34
C THR A 576 -6.44 1.70 -26.35
N TYR A 577 -5.37 2.43 -26.11
CA TYR A 577 -4.32 2.02 -25.18
C TYR A 577 -4.83 1.72 -23.76
N PRO A 578 -5.50 2.66 -23.07
CA PRO A 578 -6.04 2.38 -21.74
C PRO A 578 -7.16 1.32 -21.77
N GLN A 579 -7.86 1.12 -22.90
CA GLN A 579 -8.84 0.05 -23.03
C GLN A 579 -8.15 -1.33 -23.04
N TYR A 580 -7.04 -1.49 -23.75
CA TYR A 580 -6.29 -2.75 -23.78
C TYR A 580 -5.69 -3.11 -22.40
N ILE A 581 -5.18 -2.11 -21.67
CA ILE A 581 -4.71 -2.32 -20.30
C ILE A 581 -5.87 -2.78 -19.42
N ALA A 582 -7.01 -2.08 -19.46
CA ALA A 582 -8.18 -2.43 -18.65
C ALA A 582 -8.78 -3.79 -19.03
N GLN A 583 -8.85 -4.12 -20.34
CA GLN A 583 -9.33 -5.42 -20.82
C GLN A 583 -8.47 -6.56 -20.28
N GLY A 584 -7.14 -6.41 -20.39
CA GLY A 584 -6.22 -7.42 -19.90
C GLY A 584 -6.35 -7.62 -18.39
N ILE A 585 -6.35 -6.53 -17.63
CA ILE A 585 -6.53 -6.59 -16.18
C ILE A 585 -7.85 -7.27 -15.82
N LEU A 586 -8.99 -6.81 -16.36
CA LEU A 586 -10.30 -7.36 -16.02
C LEU A 586 -10.45 -8.83 -16.42
N SER A 587 -9.83 -9.26 -17.52
CA SER A 587 -9.87 -10.65 -17.98
C SER A 587 -9.22 -11.64 -16.99
N GLU A 588 -8.21 -11.20 -16.23
CA GLU A 588 -7.56 -12.00 -15.19
C GLU A 588 -8.18 -11.71 -13.80
N LEU A 589 -8.52 -10.45 -13.55
CA LEU A 589 -8.99 -10.01 -12.23
C LEU A 589 -10.38 -10.53 -11.87
N LEU A 590 -11.34 -10.53 -12.81
CA LEU A 590 -12.71 -10.96 -12.51
C LEU A 590 -12.79 -12.43 -12.10
N PRO A 591 -12.15 -13.38 -12.82
CA PRO A 591 -12.03 -14.76 -12.33
C PRO A 591 -11.30 -14.86 -10.99
N TYR A 592 -10.19 -14.14 -10.82
CA TYR A 592 -9.40 -14.12 -9.59
C TYR A 592 -10.25 -13.69 -8.38
N LEU A 593 -11.10 -12.68 -8.54
CA LEU A 593 -12.03 -12.20 -7.50
C LEU A 593 -13.27 -13.11 -7.36
N ASN A 594 -13.34 -14.23 -8.08
CA ASN A 594 -14.48 -15.14 -8.10
C ASN A 594 -15.81 -14.46 -8.54
N VAL A 595 -15.73 -13.47 -9.43
CA VAL A 595 -16.90 -12.86 -10.05
C VAL A 595 -17.50 -13.87 -11.03
N THR A 596 -18.78 -14.19 -10.86
CA THR A 596 -19.45 -15.16 -11.73
C THR A 596 -19.68 -14.56 -13.12
N PRO A 597 -19.26 -15.25 -14.21
CA PRO A 597 -19.61 -14.85 -15.56
C PRO A 597 -21.13 -14.71 -15.74
N ASP A 598 -21.57 -13.63 -16.38
CA ASP A 598 -23.00 -13.31 -16.60
C ASP A 598 -23.39 -13.22 -18.09
N GLU A 599 -22.40 -13.34 -19.00
CA GLU A 599 -22.62 -13.52 -20.43
C GLU A 599 -22.25 -14.96 -20.86
N SER A 600 -22.99 -15.52 -21.84
CA SER A 600 -22.65 -16.82 -22.38
C SER A 600 -21.38 -16.75 -23.22
N GLU A 601 -20.46 -17.70 -23.00
CA GLU A 601 -19.36 -17.96 -23.92
C GLU A 601 -19.93 -18.59 -25.21
N ASP A 602 -20.48 -17.79 -26.10
CA ASP A 602 -20.81 -18.26 -27.44
C ASP A 602 -19.53 -18.50 -28.21
N GLY A 603 -19.12 -19.74 -28.36
CA GLY A 603 -18.05 -20.40 -29.15
C GLY A 603 -17.17 -19.62 -30.14
N THR A 604 -17.35 -18.34 -30.30
CA THR A 604 -16.46 -17.40 -30.96
C THR A 604 -15.95 -16.41 -29.91
N VAL A 605 -14.93 -16.87 -29.18
CA VAL A 605 -14.09 -16.02 -28.34
C VAL A 605 -13.44 -14.99 -29.26
N PRO A 606 -13.73 -13.68 -29.17
CA PRO A 606 -12.79 -12.73 -29.67
C PRO A 606 -11.50 -12.95 -28.84
N GLU A 607 -10.41 -13.36 -29.49
CA GLU A 607 -9.12 -13.18 -28.84
C GLU A 607 -9.09 -11.80 -28.25
N THR A 608 -8.65 -11.68 -26.97
CA THR A 608 -8.42 -10.39 -26.36
C THR A 608 -7.63 -9.58 -27.39
N GLU A 609 -8.20 -8.51 -27.92
CA GLU A 609 -7.61 -7.65 -28.95
C GLU A 609 -6.40 -6.86 -28.41
N LEU A 610 -5.77 -7.35 -27.32
CA LEU A 610 -4.51 -6.77 -26.82
C LEU A 610 -3.54 -6.63 -27.99
N TRP A 611 -3.01 -5.45 -28.15
CA TRP A 611 -2.01 -5.17 -29.16
C TRP A 611 -0.81 -6.15 -29.04
N GLU A 612 -0.43 -6.81 -30.15
CA GLU A 612 0.56 -7.89 -30.15
C GLU A 612 1.92 -7.49 -29.55
N GLY A 613 2.37 -6.26 -29.79
CA GLY A 613 3.59 -5.73 -29.17
C GLY A 613 3.48 -5.63 -27.66
N PHE A 614 2.29 -5.26 -27.14
CA PHE A 614 2.02 -5.19 -25.70
C PHE A 614 2.01 -6.58 -25.07
N LYS A 615 1.31 -7.54 -25.69
CA LYS A 615 1.28 -8.94 -25.23
C LYS A 615 2.68 -9.54 -25.05
N GLY A 616 3.60 -9.23 -25.97
CA GLY A 616 4.97 -9.73 -25.92
C GLY A 616 5.80 -9.26 -24.73
N HIS A 617 5.34 -8.23 -24.02
CA HIS A 617 6.01 -7.64 -22.86
C HIS A 617 5.34 -7.98 -21.52
N LEU A 618 4.24 -8.76 -21.53
CA LEU A 618 3.60 -9.19 -20.29
C LEU A 618 4.49 -10.19 -19.56
N LYS A 619 5.05 -9.77 -18.43
CA LYS A 619 5.85 -10.59 -17.53
C LYS A 619 5.26 -10.52 -16.13
N SER A 620 5.34 -11.62 -15.37
CA SER A 620 5.08 -11.57 -13.94
C SER A 620 6.09 -10.63 -13.27
N VAL A 621 5.62 -9.83 -12.32
CA VAL A 621 6.45 -8.89 -11.55
C VAL A 621 7.43 -9.68 -10.69
N SER A 622 8.66 -9.17 -10.53
CA SER A 622 9.72 -9.80 -9.74
C SER A 622 9.27 -10.05 -8.29
N GLY A 623 9.49 -11.26 -7.80
CA GLY A 623 9.14 -11.65 -6.44
C GLY A 623 8.15 -12.82 -6.35
N GLY A 624 7.73 -13.37 -7.49
CA GLY A 624 6.72 -14.42 -7.57
C GLY A 624 5.30 -13.86 -7.68
N ALA A 625 4.38 -14.66 -8.19
CA ALA A 625 2.96 -14.37 -8.26
C ALA A 625 2.18 -15.28 -7.31
N LEU A 626 1.12 -14.76 -6.70
CA LEU A 626 0.20 -15.62 -5.95
C LEU A 626 -0.63 -16.46 -6.94
N ASN A 627 -0.61 -17.78 -6.78
CA ASN A 627 -1.46 -18.68 -7.55
C ASN A 627 -2.91 -18.69 -7.02
N SER A 628 -3.81 -19.43 -7.68
CA SER A 628 -5.22 -19.54 -7.28
C SER A 628 -5.45 -20.03 -5.86
N ASP A 629 -4.47 -20.70 -5.28
CA ASP A 629 -4.54 -21.26 -3.92
C ASP A 629 -3.90 -20.34 -2.88
N GLY A 630 -3.40 -19.17 -3.31
CA GLY A 630 -2.79 -18.16 -2.45
C GLY A 630 -1.33 -18.42 -2.10
N ASN A 631 -0.67 -19.34 -2.80
CA ASN A 631 0.75 -19.62 -2.63
C ASN A 631 1.59 -18.80 -3.61
N LEU A 632 2.77 -18.38 -3.19
CA LEU A 632 3.70 -17.63 -4.03
C LEU A 632 4.46 -18.58 -4.97
N GLU A 633 4.48 -18.28 -6.28
CA GLU A 633 5.20 -19.04 -7.30
C GLU A 633 6.21 -18.17 -8.05
N ASP A 634 7.37 -18.72 -8.38
CA ASP A 634 8.34 -18.08 -9.25
C ASP A 634 7.88 -18.11 -10.73
N ALA A 635 8.65 -17.48 -11.62
CA ALA A 635 8.34 -17.43 -13.05
C ALA A 635 8.29 -18.80 -13.74
N ASP A 636 8.86 -19.83 -13.11
CA ASP A 636 8.89 -21.22 -13.59
C ASP A 636 7.77 -22.07 -12.97
N GLY A 637 6.92 -21.48 -12.10
CA GLY A 637 5.81 -22.15 -11.43
C GLY A 637 6.22 -22.96 -10.20
N ASN A 638 7.40 -22.71 -9.62
CA ASN A 638 7.79 -23.36 -8.37
C ASN A 638 7.28 -22.54 -7.19
N LEU A 639 6.81 -23.21 -6.14
CA LEU A 639 6.46 -22.56 -4.89
C LEU A 639 7.70 -21.92 -4.26
N ILE A 640 7.55 -20.68 -3.81
CA ILE A 640 8.61 -19.92 -3.13
C ILE A 640 8.09 -19.31 -1.83
N ASP A 641 8.98 -19.10 -0.89
CA ASP A 641 8.70 -18.29 0.31
C ASP A 641 8.88 -16.80 0.03
N TRP A 642 8.62 -15.96 1.04
CA TRP A 642 8.74 -14.50 0.93
C TRP A 642 10.18 -14.00 0.66
N ASP A 643 11.18 -14.84 0.90
CA ASP A 643 12.58 -14.55 0.60
C ASP A 643 12.99 -15.03 -0.80
N GLY A 644 12.06 -15.64 -1.56
CA GLY A 644 12.30 -16.18 -2.89
C GLY A 644 13.00 -17.54 -2.89
N ASN A 645 13.09 -18.22 -1.74
CA ASN A 645 13.63 -19.56 -1.68
C ASN A 645 12.56 -20.55 -2.12
N ARG A 646 12.93 -21.56 -2.93
CA ARG A 646 12.02 -22.62 -3.31
C ARG A 646 11.60 -23.44 -2.10
N ILE A 647 10.30 -23.78 -2.04
CA ILE A 647 9.70 -24.60 -1.00
C ILE A 647 8.83 -25.69 -1.61
N ASP A 648 8.61 -26.75 -0.84
CA ASP A 648 7.59 -27.75 -1.17
C ASP A 648 6.19 -27.31 -0.68
N GLU A 649 5.17 -28.10 -0.97
CA GLU A 649 3.78 -27.87 -0.56
C GLU A 649 3.57 -27.81 0.96
N ASN A 650 4.54 -28.27 1.75
CA ASN A 650 4.52 -28.25 3.22
C ASN A 650 5.38 -27.12 3.79
N GLY A 651 6.04 -26.31 2.94
CA GLY A 651 6.88 -25.19 3.32
C GLY A 651 8.32 -25.51 3.67
N TYR A 652 8.82 -26.72 3.32
CA TYR A 652 10.22 -27.05 3.51
C TYR A 652 11.08 -26.52 2.37
N LEU A 653 12.24 -25.98 2.70
CA LEU A 653 13.18 -25.38 1.74
C LEU A 653 13.77 -26.42 0.80
N LEU A 654 13.81 -26.08 -0.49
CA LEU A 654 14.40 -26.87 -1.56
C LEU A 654 15.66 -26.20 -2.14
N ASP A 655 16.63 -26.99 -2.55
CA ASP A 655 17.78 -26.52 -3.30
C ASP A 655 17.45 -26.31 -4.79
N ALA A 656 18.43 -25.86 -5.57
CA ALA A 656 18.26 -25.63 -7.01
C ALA A 656 17.90 -26.89 -7.82
N ASN A 657 18.11 -28.09 -7.27
CA ASN A 657 17.79 -29.35 -7.91
C ASN A 657 16.41 -29.88 -7.49
N GLY A 658 15.77 -29.23 -6.50
CA GLY A 658 14.51 -29.65 -5.91
C GLY A 658 14.64 -30.64 -4.75
N ASP A 659 15.86 -30.81 -4.21
CA ASP A 659 16.11 -31.67 -3.04
C ASP A 659 15.95 -30.84 -1.75
N HIS A 660 15.41 -31.44 -0.68
CA HIS A 660 15.21 -30.76 0.59
C HIS A 660 16.54 -30.34 1.24
N ILE A 661 16.58 -29.10 1.71
CA ILE A 661 17.69 -28.56 2.50
C ILE A 661 17.55 -29.09 3.94
N LEU A 662 18.64 -29.65 4.50
CA LEU A 662 18.65 -30.17 5.86
C LEU A 662 19.19 -29.14 6.85
N ASP A 663 18.68 -29.18 8.08
CA ASP A 663 19.24 -28.44 9.22
C ASP A 663 20.50 -29.16 9.79
N ASP A 664 21.12 -28.55 10.79
CA ASP A 664 22.33 -29.11 11.43
C ASP A 664 22.11 -30.47 12.14
N ASN A 665 20.85 -30.88 12.32
CA ASN A 665 20.44 -32.14 12.95
C ASN A 665 20.02 -33.18 11.91
N GLY A 666 20.06 -32.86 10.62
CA GLY A 666 19.67 -33.74 9.52
C GLY A 666 18.17 -33.80 9.25
N ASN A 667 17.36 -32.89 9.79
CA ASN A 667 15.94 -32.76 9.49
C ASN A 667 15.71 -31.80 8.32
N TYR A 668 14.57 -31.92 7.64
CA TYR A 668 14.19 -30.96 6.61
C TYR A 668 14.02 -29.56 7.19
N LYS A 669 14.68 -28.58 6.58
CA LYS A 669 14.66 -27.20 7.03
C LYS A 669 13.38 -26.51 6.54
N MET A 670 12.51 -26.10 7.46
CA MET A 670 11.30 -25.35 7.13
C MET A 670 11.64 -23.88 6.87
N SER A 671 10.97 -23.25 5.91
CA SER A 671 11.04 -21.80 5.73
C SER A 671 10.42 -21.09 6.94
N THR A 672 11.05 -20.02 7.38
CA THR A 672 10.53 -19.14 8.46
C THR A 672 9.60 -18.05 7.94
N ASN A 673 9.46 -17.95 6.61
CA ASN A 673 8.72 -16.87 5.93
C ASN A 673 7.68 -17.45 4.95
N LEU A 674 6.86 -18.40 5.43
CA LEU A 674 5.79 -19.00 4.64
C LEU A 674 4.64 -18.04 4.38
N VAL A 675 4.06 -18.12 3.18
CA VAL A 675 2.77 -17.51 2.85
C VAL A 675 1.68 -18.25 3.60
N SER A 676 1.01 -17.60 4.55
CA SER A 676 -0.14 -18.21 5.22
C SER A 676 -1.34 -18.24 4.28
N ALA A 677 -1.72 -19.40 3.79
CA ALA A 677 -3.02 -19.59 3.14
C ALA A 677 -4.12 -19.15 4.13
N ALA A 678 -4.98 -18.23 3.72
CA ALA A 678 -6.10 -17.77 4.51
C ALA A 678 -7.02 -18.96 4.85
N GLY A 679 -6.92 -19.49 6.07
CA GLY A 679 -7.86 -20.53 6.51
C GLY A 679 -7.43 -21.53 7.57
N SER A 680 -6.20 -21.56 8.04
CA SER A 680 -5.85 -22.42 9.18
C SER A 680 -5.61 -21.60 10.45
N THR A 681 -6.68 -21.41 11.23
CA THR A 681 -6.58 -21.17 12.67
C THR A 681 -6.13 -22.46 13.33
N ASP A 682 -5.00 -22.43 13.94
CA ASP A 682 -4.33 -23.29 14.89
C ASP A 682 -2.97 -23.78 14.42
N THR A 683 -1.95 -22.98 14.70
CA THR A 683 -0.64 -23.55 14.97
C THR A 683 -0.17 -23.06 16.33
N ASP A 684 -0.38 -23.97 17.27
CA ASP A 684 0.36 -24.01 18.52
C ASP A 684 1.86 -24.02 18.19
N SER A 685 2.60 -23.13 18.80
CA SER A 685 4.05 -23.00 18.60
C SER A 685 4.81 -24.11 19.34
N SER A 686 4.65 -25.33 18.88
CA SER A 686 5.54 -26.45 19.18
C SER A 686 5.98 -27.05 17.85
N GLY A 687 7.14 -26.56 17.36
CA GLY A 687 7.75 -27.12 16.14
C GLY A 687 8.20 -28.58 16.38
N ASP A 688 7.34 -29.50 16.05
CA ASP A 688 7.73 -30.88 15.86
C ASP A 688 8.30 -31.01 14.45
N ALA A 689 9.61 -31.07 14.36
CA ALA A 689 10.33 -31.35 13.12
C ALA A 689 9.94 -32.76 12.65
N VAL A 690 9.41 -32.85 11.42
CA VAL A 690 9.17 -34.13 10.76
C VAL A 690 10.52 -34.76 10.45
N SER A 691 10.78 -35.93 11.03
CA SER A 691 12.03 -36.69 10.84
C SER A 691 12.15 -37.17 9.39
N ASN A 692 13.33 -36.99 8.81
CA ASN A 692 13.71 -37.54 7.51
C ASN A 692 13.45 -39.07 7.46
N PRO A 693 12.60 -39.58 6.55
CA PRO A 693 12.29 -41.03 6.48
C PRO A 693 13.49 -41.89 6.10
N ASP A 694 14.59 -41.34 5.61
CA ASP A 694 15.83 -42.05 5.25
C ASP A 694 16.96 -41.94 6.31
N ALA A 695 16.70 -41.33 7.47
CA ALA A 695 17.68 -41.27 8.54
C ALA A 695 17.73 -42.58 9.34
N PRO A 696 18.92 -43.13 9.69
CA PRO A 696 19.02 -44.32 10.52
C PRO A 696 18.48 -44.06 11.92
N ALA A 697 17.58 -44.96 12.40
CA ALA A 697 16.91 -44.81 13.69
C ALA A 697 17.90 -44.77 14.87
N PRO A 698 17.66 -43.89 15.86
CA PRO A 698 18.38 -43.90 17.12
C PRO A 698 18.03 -45.19 17.92
N LEU A 699 19.01 -45.80 18.58
CA LEU A 699 18.86 -46.97 19.43
C LEU A 699 17.92 -46.65 20.60
N GLU A 700 16.89 -47.49 20.76
CA GLU A 700 15.94 -47.44 21.87
C GLU A 700 16.63 -47.78 23.19
N ASP A 701 16.45 -46.97 24.21
CA ASP A 701 16.60 -47.33 25.61
C ASP A 701 15.21 -47.51 26.24
N ASP A 702 14.98 -48.74 26.72
CA ASP A 702 13.79 -49.28 27.37
C ASP A 702 13.50 -48.64 28.74
N GLU A 703 12.23 -48.70 29.10
CA GLU A 703 11.55 -48.69 30.43
C GLU A 703 10.61 -47.47 30.65
N ALA A 704 9.40 -47.58 31.13
CA ALA A 704 8.49 -48.63 31.57
C ALA A 704 7.06 -48.06 31.74
N GLU A 705 6.09 -48.94 31.57
CA GLU A 705 4.66 -48.75 31.82
C GLU A 705 4.28 -48.11 33.16
N THR A 706 3.17 -47.35 33.18
CA THR A 706 2.04 -47.64 34.10
C THR A 706 0.74 -46.98 33.63
N THR A 707 -0.25 -47.82 33.57
CA THR A 707 -1.70 -47.66 33.37
C THR A 707 -2.41 -46.90 34.53
N GLN A 708 -3.50 -46.22 34.21
CA GLN A 708 -4.89 -46.37 34.73
C GLN A 708 -5.77 -45.17 34.45
N ASP A 709 -6.78 -45.37 33.63
CA ASP A 709 -8.24 -45.49 33.86
C ASP A 709 -8.89 -44.53 34.91
N ASN A 710 -9.87 -43.76 34.48
CA ASN A 710 -11.30 -43.91 34.72
C ASN A 710 -12.12 -42.61 34.50
N ASN A 711 -13.08 -42.73 33.58
CA ASN A 711 -14.55 -42.48 33.69
C ASN A 711 -15.13 -41.43 34.65
N ALA A 712 -16.05 -40.73 34.06
CA ALA A 712 -17.51 -40.62 34.37
C ALA A 712 -18.04 -39.18 34.43
N GLU A 713 -18.97 -38.94 33.52
CA GLU A 713 -20.41 -38.56 33.75
C GLU A 713 -20.66 -37.18 34.41
N SER A 714 -21.33 -36.34 33.68
CA SER A 714 -22.74 -36.05 33.38
C SER A 714 -23.36 -34.90 34.19
N ASP A 715 -24.36 -34.30 33.56
CA ASP A 715 -25.45 -33.40 34.04
C ASP A 715 -25.10 -31.90 34.05
N GLY A 716 -25.68 -31.04 33.23
CA GLY A 716 -27.10 -30.84 32.91
C GLY A 716 -27.70 -29.77 33.78
N ILE A 717 -28.18 -28.67 33.25
CA ILE A 717 -29.36 -27.89 33.63
C ILE A 717 -29.26 -26.45 33.12
N THR A 718 -30.04 -26.17 32.12
CA THR A 718 -31.07 -25.19 31.74
C THR A 718 -31.21 -23.85 32.51
N ASN A 719 -31.47 -22.81 31.70
CA ASN A 719 -32.41 -21.65 31.82
C ASN A 719 -32.14 -20.62 32.94
N GLU A 720 -32.35 -19.35 32.71
CA GLU A 720 -33.44 -18.51 32.24
C GLU A 720 -33.01 -17.02 32.27
N GLU A 721 -33.38 -16.30 31.24
CA GLU A 721 -34.08 -15.01 31.13
C GLU A 721 -33.87 -13.85 32.12
N ALA A 722 -34.02 -12.71 31.47
CA ALA A 722 -34.44 -11.35 31.87
C ALA A 722 -33.28 -10.35 31.96
N GLY A 723 -33.24 -9.19 31.32
CA GLY A 723 -34.28 -8.34 30.73
C GLY A 723 -34.07 -6.91 31.17
N LEU A 724 -34.05 -5.94 30.25
CA LEU A 724 -34.38 -4.51 30.44
C LEU A 724 -33.42 -3.66 31.31
N GLU A 725 -32.71 -2.69 30.74
CA GLU A 725 -33.09 -1.34 30.24
C GLU A 725 -32.05 -0.78 29.28
#